data_af1d74d9b06c17d26bb34bf8cf2ce567
#
_entry.id   af1d74d9b06c17d26bb34bf8cf2ce567
#
_cell.length_a   1.000
_cell.length_b   1.000
_cell.length_c   1.000
_cell.angle_alpha   90.00
_cell.angle_beta   90.00
_cell.angle_gamma   90.00
#
_symmetry.space_group_name_H-M   'P 1'
#
loop_
_entity.id
_entity.type
_entity.pdbx_description
1 polymer ?
#
loop_
_entity_poly.entity_id
_entity_poly.type
_entity_poly.pdbx_seq_one_letter_code
_entity_poly.pdbx_strand_id
1 'polypeptide(L)'
;MRNLKRALSLALASVMVLGMTVVGTGASYTDVTSKQNQEAIEVLQAVGIMVGDNNGNFNPDQKVTRNEMAVVMSNLMDYRAATYAGTSPFTDVPSWAEPYVAACWTNGITSGYTKTTYGGSDTVTTSQAALMLMKALGYFQYSSDFGSDWQFATIKQATKIDLFDDVDSGVREAMTRNDLAQLVLNALKTPTVEAEKDGQDIVVNGVTISSNVKYNYITSKKDYATAIDDVLDSNNDGTKLNGNTVELGEKLYNGDLKKADTGDNFNRPGSVWSYKSTEIGKYADSADGEWTAKVTNKALYDAAGSDAYDNYTWSVYRNGDEVAKDGKNDTKGRDAAFGTSSKTSSERVRTSGEGVLTQVFVDSNKKTAVLSLIDTGVAKVTKVTEDSTKGNYEVTVSFKTKVQKADDTKLTPDTKFTTDVKFAKDDVVVYTASADSKEIESMTKAKTVAGKVSAQKDADYSSIDGTKYAYNYAYTGSSLIGNGLYNLEDSKADANPSVDKDATLYLDSYGYAVAFEGKTDTAEDYLFVKAIDTAYGDVSAKVVFFDGTQKTIDIDQVNDGDAVAYVKDGSGATGLPSTTNHVVKGDTVYKYTAGSSDYDLTYVAPMDAKTGVTISNKNPSIAGTNIVTDSQTVFVDVENNKTWTGYKNVTNKSNANVIAIKNSDNVAEIVFLYGSNMTSQANDDDFVILKGTGMEAVKDANKKTVYKFTDAYDVDGNKIDNLYAASKMSLVKGLYLIKNYNSDDYVTDMHLCTAVVNGTVNGTTYTTAGVSADTYA
;
A
#
# COMPACT_ATOMS: atom_id res chain seq x y z
N MET A 1 18.66 -32.08 7.55
CA MET A 1 18.85 -31.69 6.13
C MET A 1 17.64 -30.95 5.54
N ARG A 2 16.42 -31.16 6.04
CA ARG A 2 15.19 -30.46 5.63
C ARG A 2 15.24 -28.96 5.99
N ASN A 3 15.69 -28.63 7.18
CA ASN A 3 15.77 -27.23 7.66
C ASN A 3 16.89 -26.40 7.00
N LEU A 4 17.96 -27.04 6.53
CA LEU A 4 19.05 -26.34 5.82
C LEU A 4 18.64 -25.99 4.37
N LYS A 5 17.75 -26.78 3.74
CA LYS A 5 17.19 -26.48 2.42
C LYS A 5 16.14 -25.37 2.50
N ARG A 6 15.34 -25.30 3.58
CA ARG A 6 14.42 -24.18 3.87
C ARG A 6 15.17 -22.87 4.08
N ALA A 7 16.30 -22.87 4.81
CA ALA A 7 17.12 -21.68 5.01
C ALA A 7 17.78 -21.16 3.72
N LEU A 8 18.06 -22.03 2.73
CA LEU A 8 18.70 -21.62 1.47
C LEU A 8 17.69 -21.10 0.45
N SER A 9 16.44 -21.55 0.47
CA SER A 9 15.36 -21.02 -0.37
C SER A 9 14.83 -19.67 0.17
N LEU A 10 14.81 -19.50 1.49
CA LEU A 10 14.48 -18.21 2.15
C LEU A 10 15.51 -17.10 1.87
N ALA A 11 16.77 -17.42 1.66
CA ALA A 11 17.82 -16.43 1.40
C ALA A 11 17.76 -15.83 -0.03
N LEU A 12 17.03 -16.44 -0.97
CA LEU A 12 16.85 -15.88 -2.33
C LEU A 12 15.44 -15.29 -2.56
N ALA A 13 14.50 -15.53 -1.66
CA ALA A 13 13.10 -15.08 -1.76
C ALA A 13 12.77 -13.91 -0.81
N SER A 14 13.76 -13.19 -0.28
CA SER A 14 13.54 -12.02 0.58
C SER A 14 13.07 -10.78 -0.19
N VAL A 15 12.20 -10.94 -1.18
CA VAL A 15 11.50 -9.85 -1.84
C VAL A 15 10.01 -10.06 -1.70
N MET A 16 9.47 -9.42 -0.67
CA MET A 16 8.05 -9.05 -0.53
C MET A 16 7.02 -10.14 -0.86
N VAL A 17 6.80 -11.04 0.07
CA VAL A 17 5.44 -11.58 0.22
C VAL A 17 4.58 -10.39 0.66
N LEU A 18 3.81 -9.83 -0.25
CA LEU A 18 2.71 -8.97 0.14
C LEU A 18 1.74 -9.84 0.93
N GLY A 19 1.56 -9.47 2.18
CA GLY A 19 0.52 -10.06 2.99
C GLY A 19 -0.77 -9.99 2.22
N MET A 20 -1.28 -11.14 1.86
CA MET A 20 -2.68 -11.23 1.60
C MET A 20 -3.31 -10.90 2.94
N THR A 21 -3.76 -9.66 3.11
CA THR A 21 -4.58 -9.30 4.25
C THR A 21 -5.83 -10.14 4.13
N VAL A 22 -5.83 -11.22 4.85
CA VAL A 22 -7.06 -11.97 5.09
C VAL A 22 -7.97 -10.98 5.81
N VAL A 23 -9.19 -10.85 5.32
CA VAL A 23 -10.22 -10.02 5.97
C VAL A 23 -10.57 -10.69 7.29
N GLY A 24 -9.72 -10.48 8.28
CA GLY A 24 -10.03 -10.77 9.67
C GLY A 24 -10.87 -9.61 10.21
N THR A 25 -11.92 -9.91 10.96
CA THR A 25 -12.76 -8.91 11.61
C THR A 25 -12.08 -8.24 12.83
N GLY A 26 -10.79 -8.50 13.04
CA GLY A 26 -9.95 -7.84 14.04
C GLY A 26 -9.26 -6.62 13.43
N ALA A 27 -9.18 -5.51 14.16
CA ALA A 27 -8.39 -4.36 13.75
C ALA A 27 -6.93 -4.80 13.58
N SER A 28 -6.41 -4.79 12.36
CA SER A 28 -5.02 -5.13 12.09
C SER A 28 -4.12 -3.99 12.54
N TYR A 29 -2.95 -4.33 13.06
CA TYR A 29 -1.96 -3.34 13.45
C TYR A 29 -1.32 -2.71 12.21
N THR A 30 -1.12 -1.40 12.22
CA THR A 30 -0.59 -0.65 11.06
C THR A 30 0.86 -0.97 10.73
N ASP A 31 1.60 -1.53 11.68
CA ASP A 31 3.02 -1.90 11.57
C ASP A 31 3.26 -3.41 11.38
N VAL A 32 2.19 -4.20 11.26
CA VAL A 32 2.27 -5.63 10.93
C VAL A 32 2.09 -5.79 9.42
N THR A 33 3.09 -6.36 8.79
CA THR A 33 3.12 -6.62 7.34
C THR A 33 3.23 -8.12 7.08
N SER A 34 3.17 -8.53 5.83
CA SER A 34 3.36 -9.93 5.43
C SER A 34 4.70 -10.57 5.81
N LYS A 35 5.64 -9.78 6.32
CA LYS A 35 6.92 -10.30 6.82
C LYS A 35 6.86 -10.75 8.27
N GLN A 36 5.78 -10.43 8.97
CA GLN A 36 5.55 -10.80 10.35
C GLN A 36 4.68 -12.05 10.45
N ASN A 37 4.69 -12.68 11.60
CA ASN A 37 3.87 -13.85 11.92
C ASN A 37 2.41 -13.43 12.18
N GLN A 38 1.72 -13.04 11.13
CA GLN A 38 0.39 -12.42 11.18
C GLN A 38 -0.63 -13.32 11.89
N GLU A 39 -0.68 -14.62 11.54
CA GLU A 39 -1.55 -15.60 12.22
C GLU A 39 -1.36 -15.54 13.74
N ALA A 40 -0.12 -15.63 14.19
CA ALA A 40 0.19 -15.63 15.60
C ALA A 40 -0.23 -14.32 16.29
N ILE A 41 0.06 -13.17 15.65
CA ILE A 41 -0.26 -11.85 16.20
C ILE A 41 -1.77 -11.68 16.35
N GLU A 42 -2.54 -12.00 15.31
CA GLU A 42 -4.00 -11.80 15.29
C GLU A 42 -4.73 -12.78 16.23
N VAL A 43 -4.31 -14.04 16.27
CA VAL A 43 -4.87 -15.02 17.21
C VAL A 43 -4.62 -14.60 18.65
N LEU A 44 -3.38 -14.21 18.99
CA LEU A 44 -3.05 -13.80 20.36
C LEU A 44 -3.69 -12.48 20.78
N GLN A 45 -3.92 -11.58 19.83
CA GLN A 45 -4.71 -10.37 20.05
C GLN A 45 -6.16 -10.71 20.36
N ALA A 46 -6.78 -11.58 19.57
CA ALA A 46 -8.18 -11.95 19.71
C ALA A 46 -8.49 -12.61 21.07
N VAL A 47 -7.55 -13.38 21.59
CA VAL A 47 -7.66 -14.01 22.93
C VAL A 47 -7.10 -13.16 24.06
N GLY A 48 -6.53 -11.98 23.76
CA GLY A 48 -6.02 -11.03 24.77
C GLY A 48 -4.68 -11.41 25.43
N ILE A 49 -3.91 -12.32 24.84
CA ILE A 49 -2.58 -12.73 25.37
C ILE A 49 -1.53 -11.66 25.07
N MET A 50 -1.45 -11.22 23.82
CA MET A 50 -0.57 -10.15 23.37
C MET A 50 -1.39 -9.08 22.65
N VAL A 51 -1.23 -7.85 23.07
CA VAL A 51 -1.93 -6.70 22.49
C VAL A 51 -0.93 -5.63 22.08
N GLY A 52 -1.32 -4.77 21.17
CA GLY A 52 -0.52 -3.63 20.73
C GLY A 52 -0.50 -2.49 21.74
N ASP A 53 0.15 -1.41 21.36
CA ASP A 53 0.20 -0.17 22.12
C ASP A 53 -1.08 0.68 21.92
N ASN A 54 -1.19 1.78 22.68
CA ASN A 54 -2.33 2.70 22.59
C ASN A 54 -2.39 3.50 21.28
N ASN A 55 -1.38 3.37 20.39
CA ASN A 55 -1.30 4.04 19.10
C ASN A 55 -1.73 3.10 17.94
N GLY A 56 -2.11 1.87 18.26
CA GLY A 56 -2.52 0.87 17.26
C GLY A 56 -1.35 0.15 16.58
N ASN A 57 -0.17 0.11 17.21
CA ASN A 57 0.98 -0.63 16.72
C ASN A 57 1.21 -1.88 17.56
N PHE A 58 1.65 -2.96 16.90
CA PHE A 58 2.10 -4.17 17.58
C PHE A 58 3.58 -4.08 17.99
N ASN A 59 4.37 -3.28 17.28
CA ASN A 59 5.82 -3.15 17.45
C ASN A 59 6.56 -4.49 17.27
N PRO A 60 6.44 -5.18 16.11
CA PRO A 60 6.91 -6.56 15.93
C PRO A 60 8.41 -6.75 16.17
N ASP A 61 9.24 -5.77 15.82
CA ASP A 61 10.70 -5.84 15.95
C ASP A 61 11.23 -5.48 17.34
N GLN A 62 10.35 -5.01 18.24
CA GLN A 62 10.74 -4.64 19.60
C GLN A 62 11.21 -5.88 20.37
N LYS A 63 12.34 -5.78 21.06
CA LYS A 63 12.82 -6.84 21.96
C LYS A 63 11.99 -6.90 23.24
N VAL A 64 11.65 -8.12 23.64
CA VAL A 64 10.80 -8.37 24.81
C VAL A 64 11.63 -8.40 26.08
N THR A 65 11.20 -7.68 27.10
CA THR A 65 11.79 -7.72 28.42
C THR A 65 11.21 -8.87 29.27
N ARG A 66 11.90 -9.25 30.35
CA ARG A 66 11.43 -10.27 31.29
C ARG A 66 10.13 -9.83 31.96
N ASN A 67 9.95 -8.53 32.25
CA ASN A 67 8.68 -8.00 32.74
C ASN A 67 7.54 -8.20 31.77
N GLU A 68 7.74 -7.86 30.49
CA GLU A 68 6.73 -8.04 29.43
C GLU A 68 6.42 -9.52 29.20
N MET A 69 7.44 -10.38 29.20
CA MET A 69 7.23 -11.84 29.15
C MET A 69 6.36 -12.36 30.29
N ALA A 70 6.53 -11.84 31.51
CA ALA A 70 5.68 -12.21 32.63
C ALA A 70 4.22 -11.77 32.41
N VAL A 71 3.97 -10.62 31.78
CA VAL A 71 2.62 -10.22 31.39
C VAL A 71 2.03 -11.20 30.39
N VAL A 72 2.78 -11.54 29.32
CA VAL A 72 2.32 -12.50 28.30
C VAL A 72 2.00 -13.85 28.95
N MET A 73 2.88 -14.40 29.79
CA MET A 73 2.64 -15.67 30.46
C MET A 73 1.46 -15.63 31.44
N SER A 74 1.28 -14.53 32.15
CA SER A 74 0.15 -14.36 33.06
C SER A 74 -1.18 -14.29 32.32
N ASN A 75 -1.20 -13.60 31.18
CA ASN A 75 -2.38 -13.55 30.28
C ASN A 75 -2.66 -14.92 29.65
N LEU A 76 -1.62 -15.61 29.15
CA LEU A 76 -1.75 -16.94 28.56
C LEU A 76 -2.38 -17.93 29.57
N MET A 77 -1.92 -17.92 30.80
CA MET A 77 -2.38 -18.86 31.84
C MET A 77 -3.63 -18.39 32.58
N ASP A 78 -4.23 -17.28 32.16
CA ASP A 78 -5.39 -16.63 32.79
C ASP A 78 -5.18 -16.41 34.33
N TYR A 79 -3.97 -16.08 34.74
CA TYR A 79 -3.71 -15.74 36.12
C TYR A 79 -4.38 -14.39 36.46
N ARG A 80 -5.18 -14.35 37.47
CA ARG A 80 -5.73 -13.09 38.00
C ARG A 80 -4.62 -12.31 38.71
N ALA A 81 -3.70 -11.72 37.92
CA ALA A 81 -2.45 -11.14 38.41
C ALA A 81 -2.63 -10.22 39.61
N ALA A 82 -3.69 -9.41 39.64
CA ALA A 82 -3.96 -8.52 40.80
C ALA A 82 -4.10 -9.25 42.13
N THR A 83 -4.46 -10.54 42.15
CA THR A 83 -4.57 -11.32 43.41
C THR A 83 -3.23 -11.77 43.93
N TYR A 84 -2.17 -11.67 43.14
CA TYR A 84 -0.80 -12.03 43.53
C TYR A 84 0.05 -10.82 43.91
N ALA A 85 -0.50 -9.60 43.83
CA ALA A 85 0.24 -8.38 44.13
C ALA A 85 0.90 -8.44 45.51
N GLY A 86 2.19 -8.13 45.59
CA GLY A 86 2.98 -8.15 46.80
C GLY A 86 3.41 -9.54 47.30
N THR A 87 3.17 -10.62 46.55
CA THR A 87 3.57 -11.97 46.96
C THR A 87 4.97 -12.36 46.46
N SER A 88 5.56 -11.64 45.54
CA SER A 88 6.91 -11.93 45.05
C SER A 88 7.99 -11.37 46.01
N PRO A 89 9.15 -12.02 46.09
CA PRO A 89 10.25 -11.54 46.94
C PRO A 89 11.11 -10.46 46.23
N PHE A 90 10.80 -10.10 44.97
CA PHE A 90 11.66 -9.25 44.17
C PHE A 90 11.46 -7.77 44.45
N THR A 91 12.56 -7.04 44.62
CA THR A 91 12.56 -5.61 44.98
C THR A 91 12.84 -4.68 43.80
N ASP A 92 13.22 -5.24 42.65
CA ASP A 92 13.62 -4.54 41.41
C ASP A 92 12.54 -4.55 40.34
N VAL A 93 11.34 -5.04 40.65
CA VAL A 93 10.22 -5.09 39.71
C VAL A 93 9.37 -3.83 39.83
N PRO A 94 9.10 -3.09 38.72
CA PRO A 94 8.25 -1.92 38.79
C PRO A 94 6.79 -2.30 39.08
N SER A 95 6.06 -1.37 39.74
CA SER A 95 4.71 -1.63 40.24
C SER A 95 3.70 -2.11 39.19
N TRP A 96 3.84 -1.71 37.93
CA TRP A 96 2.98 -2.17 36.85
C TRP A 96 3.19 -3.64 36.49
N ALA A 97 4.43 -4.15 36.61
CA ALA A 97 4.79 -5.52 36.29
C ALA A 97 4.71 -6.48 37.47
N GLU A 98 4.79 -5.95 38.70
CA GLU A 98 4.87 -6.73 39.93
C GLU A 98 3.77 -7.79 40.05
N PRO A 99 2.48 -7.51 39.85
CA PRO A 99 1.44 -8.54 39.99
C PRO A 99 1.60 -9.72 39.03
N TYR A 100 2.07 -9.44 37.80
CA TYR A 100 2.30 -10.46 36.77
C TYR A 100 3.52 -11.31 37.06
N VAL A 101 4.60 -10.67 37.48
CA VAL A 101 5.83 -11.38 37.94
C VAL A 101 5.53 -12.23 39.15
N ALA A 102 4.78 -11.71 40.10
CA ALA A 102 4.37 -12.43 41.32
C ALA A 102 3.51 -13.66 40.97
N ALA A 103 2.55 -13.51 40.05
CA ALA A 103 1.74 -14.62 39.59
C ALA A 103 2.58 -15.71 38.90
N CYS A 104 3.46 -15.34 38.00
CA CYS A 104 4.33 -16.28 37.29
C CYS A 104 5.33 -16.96 38.25
N TRP A 105 5.87 -16.22 39.24
CA TRP A 105 6.78 -16.76 40.23
C TRP A 105 6.09 -17.75 41.19
N THR A 106 4.92 -17.38 41.71
CA THR A 106 4.14 -18.23 42.62
C THR A 106 3.73 -19.55 41.98
N ASN A 107 3.41 -19.52 40.67
CA ASN A 107 3.04 -20.71 39.91
C ASN A 107 4.25 -21.44 39.28
N GLY A 108 5.47 -21.07 39.63
CA GLY A 108 6.68 -21.78 39.16
C GLY A 108 7.09 -21.58 37.73
N ILE A 109 6.42 -20.67 36.98
CA ILE A 109 6.70 -20.37 35.57
C ILE A 109 8.05 -19.64 35.44
N THR A 110 8.35 -18.71 36.32
CA THR A 110 9.61 -17.93 36.32
C THR A 110 10.34 -17.95 37.62
N SER A 111 11.60 -17.54 37.62
CA SER A 111 12.43 -17.33 38.81
C SER A 111 13.28 -16.07 38.66
N GLY A 112 13.75 -15.52 39.76
CA GLY A 112 14.72 -14.43 39.76
C GLY A 112 16.15 -14.88 39.50
N TYR A 113 17.04 -13.94 39.21
CA TYR A 113 18.48 -14.17 39.17
C TYR A 113 19.06 -14.44 40.58
N THR A 114 18.46 -13.80 41.54
CA THR A 114 18.73 -14.04 42.97
C THR A 114 17.42 -14.20 43.77
N LYS A 115 17.50 -14.38 45.04
CA LYS A 115 16.30 -14.47 45.92
C LYS A 115 15.46 -13.19 45.92
N THR A 116 16.04 -12.02 45.60
CA THR A 116 15.39 -10.71 45.71
C THR A 116 15.50 -9.89 44.42
N THR A 117 16.19 -10.38 43.39
CA THR A 117 16.41 -9.68 42.11
C THR A 117 15.80 -10.48 41.01
N TYR A 118 14.86 -9.89 40.24
CA TYR A 118 14.22 -10.49 39.09
C TYR A 118 14.96 -10.23 37.79
N GLY A 119 15.53 -9.02 37.64
CA GLY A 119 16.15 -8.56 36.37
C GLY A 119 15.10 -8.25 35.29
N GLY A 120 13.98 -7.64 35.67
CA GLY A 120 12.80 -7.48 34.82
C GLY A 120 13.00 -6.62 33.58
N SER A 121 13.97 -5.68 33.60
CA SER A 121 14.32 -4.83 32.47
C SER A 121 15.21 -5.51 31.42
N ASP A 122 15.82 -6.64 31.75
CA ASP A 122 16.65 -7.37 30.80
C ASP A 122 15.80 -8.03 29.75
N THR A 123 16.33 -8.13 28.54
CA THR A 123 15.63 -8.83 27.43
C THR A 123 15.61 -10.34 27.69
N VAL A 124 14.49 -10.97 27.31
CA VAL A 124 14.37 -12.43 27.41
C VAL A 124 14.95 -13.08 26.15
N THR A 125 15.74 -14.13 26.31
CA THR A 125 16.22 -14.92 25.19
C THR A 125 15.19 -15.96 24.76
N THR A 126 15.30 -16.44 23.50
CA THR A 126 14.40 -17.47 22.96
C THR A 126 14.36 -18.73 23.84
N SER A 127 15.52 -19.19 24.35
CA SER A 127 15.55 -20.35 25.26
C SER A 127 14.90 -20.08 26.61
N GLN A 128 14.97 -18.85 27.14
CA GLN A 128 14.30 -18.48 28.39
C GLN A 128 12.77 -18.41 28.21
N ALA A 129 12.29 -17.82 27.10
CA ALA A 129 10.88 -17.80 26.78
C ALA A 129 10.34 -19.22 26.56
N ALA A 130 11.07 -20.06 25.81
CA ALA A 130 10.72 -21.44 25.60
C ALA A 130 10.61 -22.21 26.93
N LEU A 131 11.53 -22.02 27.88
CA LEU A 131 11.43 -22.65 29.20
C LEU A 131 10.14 -22.30 29.94
N MET A 132 9.73 -21.02 29.92
CA MET A 132 8.49 -20.58 30.55
C MET A 132 7.27 -21.25 29.89
N LEU A 133 7.22 -21.34 28.56
CA LEU A 133 6.16 -22.00 27.81
C LEU A 133 6.18 -23.53 28.05
N MET A 134 7.36 -24.14 28.07
CA MET A 134 7.50 -25.58 28.39
C MET A 134 6.93 -25.93 29.78
N LYS A 135 7.11 -25.03 30.76
CA LYS A 135 6.50 -25.20 32.08
C LYS A 135 4.97 -25.07 32.01
N ALA A 136 4.43 -24.16 31.21
CA ALA A 136 2.99 -24.07 31.00
C ALA A 136 2.42 -25.31 30.30
N LEU A 137 3.18 -25.95 29.40
CA LEU A 137 2.84 -27.22 28.79
C LEU A 137 2.91 -28.44 29.76
N GLY A 138 3.52 -28.28 30.95
CA GLY A 138 3.66 -29.31 31.92
C GLY A 138 5.06 -29.94 32.04
N TYR A 139 6.02 -29.55 31.20
CA TYR A 139 7.41 -30.02 31.26
C TYR A 139 8.21 -29.30 32.37
N PHE A 140 9.38 -29.81 32.66
CA PHE A 140 10.35 -29.21 33.60
C PHE A 140 9.77 -28.93 35.01
N GLN A 141 9.02 -29.90 35.53
CA GLN A 141 8.42 -29.80 36.84
C GLN A 141 9.41 -30.14 37.96
N TYR A 142 10.52 -30.80 37.63
CA TYR A 142 11.52 -31.26 38.62
C TYR A 142 12.91 -30.73 38.25
N SER A 143 13.74 -30.50 39.29
CA SER A 143 15.12 -30.03 39.08
C SER A 143 15.99 -31.01 38.30
N SER A 144 15.69 -32.31 38.38
CA SER A 144 16.36 -33.36 37.59
C SER A 144 16.18 -33.22 36.07
N ASP A 145 15.11 -32.57 35.63
CA ASP A 145 14.77 -32.41 34.20
C ASP A 145 15.79 -31.51 33.47
N PHE A 146 16.46 -30.65 34.19
CA PHE A 146 17.43 -29.73 33.65
C PHE A 146 18.82 -30.34 33.42
N GLY A 147 19.09 -31.51 33.98
CA GLY A 147 20.42 -32.11 33.92
C GLY A 147 21.51 -31.17 34.39
N SER A 148 22.65 -31.13 33.71
CA SER A 148 23.76 -30.22 34.00
C SER A 148 23.63 -28.83 33.33
N ASP A 149 22.79 -28.68 32.32
CA ASP A 149 22.58 -27.46 31.57
C ASP A 149 21.12 -27.30 31.16
N TRP A 150 20.47 -26.38 31.84
CA TRP A 150 19.05 -26.08 31.65
C TRP A 150 18.75 -25.58 30.24
N GLN A 151 19.65 -24.77 29.62
CA GLN A 151 19.47 -24.27 28.26
C GLN A 151 19.46 -25.41 27.25
N PHE A 152 20.44 -26.31 27.36
CA PHE A 152 20.52 -27.45 26.46
C PHE A 152 19.30 -28.38 26.60
N ALA A 153 18.88 -28.66 27.82
CA ALA A 153 17.68 -29.47 28.08
C ALA A 153 16.43 -28.84 27.49
N THR A 154 16.24 -27.51 27.69
CA THR A 154 15.12 -26.75 27.13
C THR A 154 15.14 -26.76 25.60
N ILE A 155 16.28 -26.43 24.98
CA ILE A 155 16.41 -26.40 23.51
C ILE A 155 16.12 -27.77 22.91
N LYS A 156 16.69 -28.83 23.49
CA LYS A 156 16.47 -30.21 23.02
C LYS A 156 14.99 -30.60 23.04
N GLN A 157 14.30 -30.32 24.14
CA GLN A 157 12.88 -30.69 24.27
C GLN A 157 12.00 -29.78 23.41
N ALA A 158 12.25 -28.48 23.36
CA ALA A 158 11.50 -27.54 22.53
C ALA A 158 11.64 -27.87 21.02
N THR A 159 12.85 -28.22 20.58
CA THR A 159 13.07 -28.69 19.19
C THR A 159 12.35 -30.01 18.89
N LYS A 160 12.26 -30.89 19.88
CA LYS A 160 11.58 -32.19 19.71
C LYS A 160 10.08 -32.05 19.45
N ILE A 161 9.46 -31.03 20.04
CA ILE A 161 8.02 -30.74 19.90
C ILE A 161 7.76 -29.57 18.92
N ASP A 162 8.71 -29.24 18.06
CA ASP A 162 8.66 -28.19 17.03
C ASP A 162 8.21 -26.81 17.56
N LEU A 163 8.50 -26.51 18.84
CA LEU A 163 8.13 -25.24 19.48
C LEU A 163 8.80 -24.03 18.81
N PHE A 164 9.93 -24.22 18.12
CA PHE A 164 10.68 -23.18 17.43
C PHE A 164 10.33 -23.03 15.93
N ASP A 165 9.29 -23.70 15.46
CA ASP A 165 8.87 -23.56 14.06
C ASP A 165 8.48 -22.11 13.75
N ASP A 166 8.99 -21.58 12.64
CA ASP A 166 8.79 -20.23 12.17
C ASP A 166 9.24 -19.12 13.17
N VAL A 167 10.17 -19.44 14.08
CA VAL A 167 10.81 -18.50 15.01
C VAL A 167 12.20 -18.14 14.48
N ASP A 168 12.40 -16.89 14.09
CA ASP A 168 13.65 -16.42 13.47
C ASP A 168 14.75 -16.10 14.48
N SER A 169 14.39 -15.66 15.70
CA SER A 169 15.37 -15.33 16.75
C SER A 169 16.16 -16.57 17.16
N GLY A 170 17.48 -16.50 17.09
CA GLY A 170 18.36 -17.57 17.54
C GLY A 170 18.14 -17.92 19.01
N VAL A 171 18.34 -19.19 19.38
CA VAL A 171 18.00 -19.73 20.72
C VAL A 171 18.65 -18.99 21.91
N ARG A 172 19.76 -18.27 21.68
CA ARG A 172 20.46 -17.45 22.68
C ARG A 172 20.30 -15.95 22.48
N GLU A 173 19.58 -15.54 21.44
CA GLU A 173 19.35 -14.13 21.11
C GLU A 173 18.15 -13.59 21.89
N ALA A 174 18.15 -12.27 22.05
CA ALA A 174 17.00 -11.55 22.59
C ALA A 174 15.82 -11.67 21.60
N MET A 175 14.69 -12.10 22.11
CA MET A 175 13.49 -12.39 21.30
C MET A 175 12.75 -11.11 20.91
N THR A 176 12.26 -11.06 19.67
CA THR A 176 11.35 -10.00 19.23
C THR A 176 9.91 -10.29 19.65
N ARG A 177 9.04 -9.29 19.60
CA ARG A 177 7.61 -9.48 19.86
C ARG A 177 6.96 -10.34 18.77
N ASN A 178 7.43 -10.23 17.49
CA ASN A 178 7.02 -11.08 16.39
C ASN A 178 7.28 -12.56 16.68
N ASP A 179 8.52 -12.88 17.03
CA ASP A 179 8.92 -14.27 17.29
C ASP A 179 8.31 -14.83 18.58
N LEU A 180 8.09 -13.95 19.58
CA LEU A 180 7.36 -14.37 20.79
C LEU A 180 5.92 -14.74 20.47
N ALA A 181 5.25 -13.96 19.60
CA ALA A 181 3.89 -14.31 19.16
C ALA A 181 3.86 -15.69 18.50
N GLN A 182 4.80 -15.97 17.59
CA GLN A 182 4.89 -17.29 16.97
C GLN A 182 5.18 -18.41 17.97
N LEU A 183 6.12 -18.20 18.89
CA LEU A 183 6.45 -19.18 19.92
C LEU A 183 5.26 -19.49 20.82
N VAL A 184 4.46 -18.50 21.18
CA VAL A 184 3.25 -18.68 22.00
C VAL A 184 2.15 -19.40 21.21
N LEU A 185 1.96 -19.07 19.94
CA LEU A 185 1.01 -19.79 19.07
C LEU A 185 1.40 -21.25 18.92
N ASN A 186 2.68 -21.54 18.71
CA ASN A 186 3.18 -22.92 18.67
C ASN A 186 2.89 -23.65 20.00
N ALA A 187 3.08 -22.99 21.15
CA ALA A 187 2.73 -23.59 22.44
C ALA A 187 1.23 -23.85 22.59
N LEU A 188 0.35 -22.98 22.08
CA LEU A 188 -1.10 -23.20 22.09
C LEU A 188 -1.51 -24.45 21.28
N LYS A 189 -0.81 -24.75 20.19
CA LYS A 189 -1.02 -25.92 19.34
C LYS A 189 -0.34 -27.18 19.85
N THR A 190 0.48 -27.07 20.91
CA THR A 190 1.26 -28.21 21.43
C THR A 190 0.48 -28.97 22.49
N PRO A 191 0.45 -30.33 22.42
CA PRO A 191 -0.13 -31.18 23.45
C PRO A 191 0.50 -30.97 24.82
N THR A 192 -0.36 -30.90 25.82
CA THR A 192 0.06 -30.77 27.23
C THR A 192 0.47 -32.14 27.83
N VAL A 193 1.35 -32.09 28.80
CA VAL A 193 1.85 -33.27 29.46
C VAL A 193 1.66 -33.20 30.98
N GLU A 194 1.62 -34.35 31.60
CA GLU A 194 1.75 -34.51 33.06
C GLU A 194 2.98 -35.35 33.41
N ALA A 195 3.64 -34.96 34.48
CA ALA A 195 4.81 -35.66 34.95
C ALA A 195 4.40 -36.86 35.80
N GLU A 196 4.85 -38.05 35.39
CA GLU A 196 4.77 -39.29 36.20
C GLU A 196 6.15 -39.56 36.79
N LYS A 197 6.22 -39.66 38.07
CA LYS A 197 7.46 -39.92 38.78
C LYS A 197 7.48 -41.38 39.29
N ASP A 198 8.35 -42.18 38.69
CA ASP A 198 8.57 -43.55 39.15
C ASP A 198 9.44 -43.57 40.42
N GLY A 199 8.83 -43.90 41.56
CA GLY A 199 9.55 -44.11 42.80
C GLY A 199 9.79 -42.88 43.64
N GLN A 200 10.43 -43.07 44.83
CA GLN A 200 10.79 -41.98 45.75
C GLN A 200 12.21 -41.48 45.47
N ASP A 201 12.45 -40.19 45.72
CA ASP A 201 13.81 -39.65 45.69
C ASP A 201 14.68 -40.36 46.74
N ILE A 202 15.81 -40.90 46.27
CA ILE A 202 16.80 -41.53 47.14
C ILE A 202 17.85 -40.48 47.48
N VAL A 203 18.01 -40.20 48.73
CA VAL A 203 19.06 -39.29 49.22
C VAL A 203 20.26 -40.12 49.63
N VAL A 204 21.37 -40.00 48.90
CA VAL A 204 22.64 -40.66 49.22
C VAL A 204 23.68 -39.57 49.50
N ASN A 205 24.19 -39.55 50.72
CA ASN A 205 25.18 -38.57 51.18
C ASN A 205 24.79 -37.10 50.94
N GLY A 206 23.52 -36.77 51.13
CA GLY A 206 23.02 -35.41 50.93
C GLY A 206 22.77 -35.04 49.45
N VAL A 207 22.98 -35.95 48.51
CA VAL A 207 22.65 -35.78 47.10
C VAL A 207 21.34 -36.52 46.80
N THR A 208 20.36 -35.79 46.33
CA THR A 208 19.08 -36.35 45.92
C THR A 208 19.27 -37.00 44.54
N ILE A 209 19.14 -38.33 44.46
CA ILE A 209 19.07 -39.08 43.20
C ILE A 209 17.58 -39.19 42.89
N SER A 210 17.13 -38.35 41.95
CA SER A 210 15.75 -38.42 41.51
C SER A 210 15.50 -39.65 40.70
N SER A 211 14.35 -40.29 40.89
CA SER A 211 13.83 -41.28 39.98
C SER A 211 13.60 -40.68 38.60
N ASN A 212 13.66 -41.50 37.54
CA ASN A 212 13.37 -41.05 36.19
C ASN A 212 11.97 -40.46 36.14
N VAL A 213 11.91 -39.20 35.70
CA VAL A 213 10.64 -38.51 35.41
C VAL A 213 10.24 -38.89 33.99
N LYS A 214 9.04 -39.40 33.85
CA LYS A 214 8.41 -39.66 32.56
C LYS A 214 7.31 -38.64 32.34
N TYR A 215 7.25 -38.08 31.18
CA TYR A 215 6.19 -37.14 30.76
C TYR A 215 5.21 -37.89 29.86
N ASN A 216 3.93 -37.92 30.27
CA ASN A 216 2.85 -38.57 29.51
C ASN A 216 1.94 -37.45 28.97
N TYR A 217 1.49 -37.59 27.70
CA TYR A 217 0.53 -36.71 27.15
C TYR A 217 -0.81 -36.77 27.89
N ILE A 218 -1.45 -35.64 28.11
CA ILE A 218 -2.81 -35.58 28.61
C ILE A 218 -3.73 -35.98 27.48
N THR A 219 -4.43 -37.12 27.63
CA THR A 219 -5.24 -37.71 26.56
C THR A 219 -6.74 -37.65 26.80
N SER A 220 -7.18 -37.13 27.95
CA SER A 220 -8.61 -37.07 28.28
C SER A 220 -9.22 -35.78 27.72
N LYS A 221 -10.14 -35.88 26.77
CA LYS A 221 -11.00 -34.79 26.31
C LYS A 221 -12.28 -34.66 27.14
N LYS A 222 -12.44 -35.47 28.17
CA LYS A 222 -13.69 -35.55 28.93
C LYS A 222 -14.05 -34.21 29.59
N ASP A 223 -13.07 -33.47 30.03
CA ASP A 223 -13.22 -32.18 30.72
C ASP A 223 -13.07 -30.97 29.77
N TYR A 224 -12.86 -31.20 28.49
CA TYR A 224 -12.68 -30.17 27.46
C TYR A 224 -13.68 -30.35 26.35
N ALA A 225 -14.44 -29.31 26.04
CA ALA A 225 -15.61 -29.43 25.18
C ALA A 225 -15.25 -29.67 23.71
N THR A 226 -14.19 -29.06 23.19
CA THR A 226 -13.82 -29.09 21.77
C THR A 226 -12.32 -28.97 21.63
N ALA A 227 -11.73 -29.79 20.75
CA ALA A 227 -10.37 -29.61 20.33
C ALA A 227 -10.21 -28.35 19.48
N ILE A 228 -9.08 -27.66 19.63
CA ILE A 228 -8.66 -26.59 18.69
C ILE A 228 -8.33 -27.24 17.35
N ASP A 229 -7.60 -28.33 17.37
CA ASP A 229 -7.25 -29.13 16.22
C ASP A 229 -7.51 -30.62 16.55
N ASP A 230 -8.57 -31.19 15.99
CA ASP A 230 -8.96 -32.58 16.25
C ASP A 230 -8.23 -33.58 15.33
N VAL A 231 -7.38 -33.12 14.44
CA VAL A 231 -6.58 -33.95 13.53
C VAL A 231 -5.15 -34.15 14.03
N LEU A 232 -4.85 -33.73 15.25
CA LEU A 232 -3.52 -33.92 15.81
C LEU A 232 -3.22 -35.41 16.03
N ASP A 233 -2.71 -36.07 15.02
CA ASP A 233 -2.35 -37.49 15.01
C ASP A 233 -0.84 -37.71 15.17
N SER A 234 -0.08 -36.63 15.34
CA SER A 234 1.35 -36.65 15.65
C SER A 234 1.72 -35.61 16.69
N ASN A 235 2.65 -35.93 17.53
CA ASN A 235 3.15 -35.08 18.60
C ASN A 235 4.35 -34.23 18.16
N ASN A 236 4.44 -33.86 16.89
CA ASN A 236 5.56 -33.11 16.32
C ASN A 236 6.94 -33.79 16.42
N ASP A 237 7.06 -34.93 17.02
CA ASP A 237 8.28 -35.76 17.02
C ASP A 237 8.22 -36.93 16.04
N GLY A 238 7.18 -37.00 15.21
CA GLY A 238 6.96 -38.03 14.22
C GLY A 238 6.26 -39.29 14.75
N THR A 239 5.82 -39.27 16.01
CA THR A 239 5.07 -40.39 16.62
C THR A 239 3.58 -40.12 16.51
N LYS A 240 2.83 -40.99 15.90
CA LYS A 240 1.37 -40.88 15.88
C LYS A 240 0.79 -41.01 17.29
N LEU A 241 -0.01 -40.07 17.68
CA LEU A 241 -0.83 -40.11 18.87
C LEU A 241 -2.19 -40.72 18.56
N ASN A 242 -2.81 -41.35 19.53
CA ASN A 242 -4.12 -42.00 19.33
C ASN A 242 -5.29 -41.02 19.33
N GLY A 243 -5.12 -39.84 18.73
CA GLY A 243 -6.18 -38.89 18.41
C GLY A 243 -6.91 -38.23 19.57
N ASN A 244 -6.38 -38.27 20.80
CA ASN A 244 -7.06 -37.76 22.01
C ASN A 244 -6.18 -36.93 22.93
N THR A 245 -5.10 -36.36 22.42
CA THR A 245 -4.27 -35.42 23.20
C THR A 245 -4.95 -34.09 23.38
N VAL A 246 -4.66 -33.43 24.48
CA VAL A 246 -5.21 -32.11 24.82
C VAL A 246 -4.13 -31.08 24.64
N GLU A 247 -4.31 -30.20 23.66
CA GLU A 247 -3.43 -29.05 23.42
C GLU A 247 -3.59 -27.97 24.51
N LEU A 248 -2.56 -27.14 24.66
CA LEU A 248 -2.61 -26.05 25.64
C LEU A 248 -3.79 -25.09 25.37
N GLY A 249 -4.04 -24.76 24.10
CA GLY A 249 -5.16 -23.93 23.72
C GLY A 249 -6.53 -24.53 24.04
N GLU A 250 -6.72 -25.84 23.83
CA GLU A 250 -7.92 -26.57 24.24
C GLU A 250 -8.12 -26.53 25.75
N LYS A 251 -7.03 -26.73 26.49
CA LYS A 251 -7.03 -26.72 27.95
C LYS A 251 -7.41 -25.35 28.52
N LEU A 252 -6.92 -24.27 27.91
CA LEU A 252 -7.12 -22.89 28.43
C LEU A 252 -8.46 -22.31 28.00
N TYR A 253 -8.91 -22.59 26.76
CA TYR A 253 -10.08 -21.91 26.19
C TYR A 253 -11.33 -22.79 26.06
N ASN A 254 -11.20 -24.09 26.37
CA ASN A 254 -12.35 -25.03 26.45
C ASN A 254 -13.34 -24.94 25.26
N GLY A 255 -12.81 -24.85 24.03
CA GLY A 255 -13.61 -24.77 22.81
C GLY A 255 -14.08 -23.38 22.41
N ASP A 256 -13.77 -22.35 23.17
CA ASP A 256 -13.98 -20.96 22.73
C ASP A 256 -13.00 -20.58 21.62
N LEU A 257 -11.74 -21.01 21.69
CA LEU A 257 -10.75 -20.90 20.63
C LEU A 257 -10.76 -22.17 19.79
N LYS A 258 -10.93 -22.02 18.48
CA LYS A 258 -10.96 -23.16 17.53
C LYS A 258 -10.05 -22.88 16.36
N LYS A 259 -9.36 -23.94 15.93
CA LYS A 259 -8.63 -24.01 14.68
C LYS A 259 -9.31 -25.07 13.81
N ALA A 260 -9.62 -24.71 12.57
CA ALA A 260 -10.04 -25.66 11.56
C ALA A 260 -8.93 -25.79 10.50
N ASP A 261 -8.51 -26.99 10.22
CA ASP A 261 -7.50 -27.30 9.22
C ASP A 261 -8.15 -27.34 7.84
N THR A 262 -8.45 -26.17 7.31
CA THR A 262 -9.10 -25.97 6.00
C THR A 262 -8.25 -25.05 5.14
N GLY A 263 -8.34 -25.19 3.81
CA GLY A 263 -7.67 -24.27 2.90
C GLY A 263 -8.17 -22.82 3.07
N ASP A 264 -7.31 -21.89 2.71
CA ASP A 264 -7.71 -20.49 2.56
C ASP A 264 -8.58 -20.30 1.29
N ASN A 265 -8.94 -19.05 0.97
CA ASN A 265 -9.76 -18.78 -0.20
C ASN A 265 -9.09 -19.12 -1.55
N PHE A 266 -7.77 -19.36 -1.58
CA PHE A 266 -7.04 -19.87 -2.74
C PHE A 266 -6.87 -21.38 -2.72
N ASN A 267 -7.53 -22.09 -1.79
CA ASN A 267 -7.39 -23.53 -1.55
C ASN A 267 -5.95 -23.96 -1.23
N ARG A 268 -5.14 -23.05 -0.66
CA ARG A 268 -3.85 -23.40 -0.08
C ARG A 268 -4.09 -24.07 1.27
N PRO A 269 -3.35 -25.12 1.62
CA PRO A 269 -3.40 -25.68 2.98
C PRO A 269 -3.19 -24.58 4.02
N GLY A 270 -3.94 -24.63 5.10
CA GLY A 270 -3.89 -23.58 6.09
C GLY A 270 -4.86 -23.79 7.23
N SER A 271 -5.03 -22.75 8.01
CA SER A 271 -5.83 -22.74 9.23
C SER A 271 -6.87 -21.63 9.19
N VAL A 272 -8.06 -21.96 9.67
CA VAL A 272 -9.09 -20.96 10.00
C VAL A 272 -9.25 -20.92 11.51
N TRP A 273 -8.95 -19.77 12.10
CA TRP A 273 -9.11 -19.54 13.54
C TRP A 273 -10.41 -18.81 13.85
N SER A 274 -11.05 -19.20 14.92
CA SER A 274 -12.20 -18.49 15.48
C SER A 274 -12.15 -18.45 17.00
N TYR A 275 -12.65 -17.36 17.59
CA TYR A 275 -12.77 -17.18 19.03
C TYR A 275 -14.19 -16.78 19.39
N LYS A 276 -14.82 -17.54 20.32
CA LYS A 276 -16.23 -17.34 20.71
C LYS A 276 -17.17 -17.23 19.50
N SER A 277 -16.98 -18.12 18.53
CA SER A 277 -17.76 -18.21 17.28
C SER A 277 -17.56 -17.03 16.31
N THR A 278 -16.60 -16.15 16.54
CA THR A 278 -16.21 -15.09 15.60
C THR A 278 -14.93 -15.53 14.88
N GLU A 279 -14.94 -15.53 13.55
CA GLU A 279 -13.74 -15.82 12.76
C GLU A 279 -12.69 -14.74 13.02
N ILE A 280 -11.45 -15.17 13.33
CA ILE A 280 -10.29 -14.31 13.47
C ILE A 280 -9.66 -14.08 12.10
N GLY A 281 -9.39 -15.17 11.38
CA GLY A 281 -8.79 -15.11 10.05
C GLY A 281 -8.53 -16.50 9.47
N LYS A 282 -8.13 -16.49 8.18
CA LYS A 282 -7.70 -17.66 7.42
C LYS A 282 -6.24 -17.47 7.03
N TYR A 283 -5.41 -18.43 7.34
CA TYR A 283 -3.96 -18.34 7.17
C TYR A 283 -3.45 -19.54 6.40
N ALA A 284 -2.71 -19.29 5.33
CA ALA A 284 -2.05 -20.36 4.60
C ALA A 284 -0.84 -20.88 5.36
N ASP A 285 -0.59 -22.17 5.28
CA ASP A 285 0.64 -22.79 5.78
C ASP A 285 1.86 -22.27 5.03
N SER A 286 3.05 -22.43 5.61
CA SER A 286 4.30 -22.14 4.92
C SER A 286 4.49 -23.09 3.74
N ALA A 287 4.76 -22.54 2.55
CA ALA A 287 4.97 -23.35 1.35
C ALA A 287 6.32 -24.07 1.39
N ASP A 288 6.38 -25.33 0.90
CA ASP A 288 7.63 -26.07 0.70
C ASP A 288 8.45 -25.51 -0.47
N GLY A 289 7.81 -24.79 -1.39
CA GLY A 289 8.44 -24.02 -2.45
C GLY A 289 7.55 -22.85 -2.88
N GLU A 290 8.17 -21.67 -3.05
CA GLU A 290 7.50 -20.45 -3.44
C GLU A 290 8.29 -19.71 -4.51
N TRP A 291 7.61 -19.22 -5.55
CA TRP A 291 8.21 -18.51 -6.67
C TRP A 291 7.27 -17.43 -7.20
N THR A 292 7.87 -16.36 -7.66
CA THR A 292 7.19 -15.24 -8.37
C THR A 292 7.71 -15.07 -9.79
N ALA A 293 8.44 -16.06 -10.29
CA ALA A 293 8.98 -16.12 -11.64
C ALA A 293 8.72 -17.52 -12.23
N LYS A 294 9.23 -17.77 -13.43
CA LYS A 294 9.10 -19.07 -14.09
C LYS A 294 9.58 -20.23 -13.20
N VAL A 295 8.71 -21.17 -12.91
CA VAL A 295 9.03 -22.43 -12.23
C VAL A 295 9.22 -23.52 -13.28
N THR A 296 10.29 -24.31 -13.16
CA THR A 296 10.51 -25.48 -13.99
C THR A 296 10.01 -26.75 -13.30
N ASN A 297 9.70 -27.79 -14.07
CA ASN A 297 9.35 -29.10 -13.51
C ASN A 297 10.41 -29.59 -12.52
N LYS A 298 11.70 -29.37 -12.87
CA LYS A 298 12.78 -29.71 -11.95
C LYS A 298 12.72 -28.95 -10.62
N ALA A 299 12.45 -27.65 -10.66
CA ALA A 299 12.36 -26.83 -9.44
C ALA A 299 11.18 -27.28 -8.56
N LEU A 300 10.02 -27.53 -9.17
CA LEU A 300 8.86 -28.07 -8.46
C LEU A 300 9.15 -29.45 -7.85
N TYR A 301 9.78 -30.35 -8.63
CA TYR A 301 10.15 -31.69 -8.15
C TYR A 301 11.14 -31.62 -6.99
N ASP A 302 12.15 -30.75 -7.09
CA ASP A 302 13.16 -30.60 -6.02
C ASP A 302 12.54 -30.05 -4.72
N ALA A 303 11.54 -29.17 -4.81
CA ALA A 303 10.82 -28.63 -3.66
C ALA A 303 9.85 -29.67 -3.05
N ALA A 304 9.05 -30.30 -3.86
CA ALA A 304 8.06 -31.29 -3.39
C ALA A 304 8.72 -32.59 -2.91
N GLY A 305 9.81 -32.99 -3.54
CA GLY A 305 10.51 -34.25 -3.26
C GLY A 305 9.96 -35.46 -4.02
N SER A 306 10.78 -36.52 -4.15
CA SER A 306 10.45 -37.71 -4.91
C SER A 306 9.25 -38.47 -4.33
N ASP A 307 9.12 -38.54 -3.00
CA ASP A 307 8.03 -39.27 -2.35
C ASP A 307 6.67 -38.59 -2.65
N ALA A 308 6.62 -37.28 -2.60
CA ALA A 308 5.41 -36.52 -2.96
C ALA A 308 5.03 -36.73 -4.44
N TYR A 309 6.01 -36.70 -5.34
CA TYR A 309 5.76 -36.95 -6.76
C TYR A 309 5.22 -38.34 -7.03
N ASP A 310 5.80 -39.36 -6.41
CA ASP A 310 5.51 -40.77 -6.73
C ASP A 310 4.29 -41.30 -5.94
N ASN A 311 3.99 -40.80 -4.73
CA ASN A 311 3.09 -41.46 -3.78
C ASN A 311 1.97 -40.58 -3.20
N TYR A 312 1.95 -39.24 -3.46
CA TYR A 312 0.94 -38.36 -2.87
C TYR A 312 -0.17 -38.04 -3.85
N THR A 313 -1.32 -37.64 -3.31
CA THR A 313 -2.45 -37.12 -4.05
C THR A 313 -2.24 -35.63 -4.33
N TRP A 314 -2.18 -35.26 -5.60
CA TRP A 314 -1.97 -33.89 -6.02
C TRP A 314 -3.29 -33.15 -6.30
N SER A 315 -3.35 -31.90 -5.89
CA SER A 315 -4.37 -30.94 -6.28
C SER A 315 -3.72 -29.67 -6.84
N VAL A 316 -4.30 -29.11 -7.89
CA VAL A 316 -3.79 -27.90 -8.54
C VAL A 316 -4.90 -26.87 -8.61
N TYR A 317 -4.61 -25.66 -8.15
CA TYR A 317 -5.53 -24.54 -8.12
C TYR A 317 -4.96 -23.33 -8.86
N ARG A 318 -5.83 -22.55 -9.50
CA ARG A 318 -5.51 -21.24 -10.04
C ARG A 318 -6.51 -20.22 -9.51
N ASN A 319 -6.03 -19.21 -8.80
CA ASN A 319 -6.87 -18.22 -8.13
C ASN A 319 -8.02 -18.85 -7.32
N GLY A 320 -7.72 -19.95 -6.61
CA GLY A 320 -8.69 -20.70 -5.82
C GLY A 320 -9.62 -21.63 -6.61
N ASP A 321 -9.59 -21.61 -7.94
CA ASP A 321 -10.39 -22.51 -8.78
C ASP A 321 -9.63 -23.83 -9.03
N GLU A 322 -10.31 -24.98 -8.88
CA GLU A 322 -9.68 -26.28 -9.07
C GLU A 322 -9.39 -26.55 -10.54
N VAL A 323 -8.11 -26.66 -10.86
CA VAL A 323 -7.64 -27.04 -12.19
C VAL A 323 -7.76 -28.54 -12.40
N ALA A 324 -7.25 -29.31 -11.45
CA ALA A 324 -7.31 -30.76 -11.44
C ALA A 324 -6.95 -31.30 -10.05
N LYS A 325 -7.45 -32.49 -9.76
CA LYS A 325 -7.13 -33.27 -8.56
C LYS A 325 -7.00 -34.74 -8.91
N ASP A 326 -6.06 -35.42 -8.26
CA ASP A 326 -5.93 -36.87 -8.41
C ASP A 326 -7.15 -37.58 -7.85
N GLY A 327 -7.70 -38.52 -8.65
CA GLY A 327 -8.71 -39.45 -8.21
C GLY A 327 -8.09 -40.69 -7.58
N LYS A 328 -8.95 -41.64 -7.15
CA LYS A 328 -8.53 -42.86 -6.46
C LYS A 328 -7.55 -43.73 -7.26
N ASN A 329 -7.59 -43.67 -8.60
CA ASN A 329 -6.78 -44.48 -9.50
C ASN A 329 -6.26 -43.67 -10.71
N ASP A 330 -6.12 -42.38 -10.62
CA ASP A 330 -5.57 -41.56 -11.68
C ASP A 330 -4.58 -40.50 -11.11
N THR A 331 -3.88 -39.80 -11.98
CA THR A 331 -2.82 -38.88 -11.68
C THR A 331 -3.10 -37.48 -12.31
N LYS A 332 -4.37 -37.13 -12.45
CA LYS A 332 -4.76 -35.87 -13.15
C LYS A 332 -4.21 -34.63 -12.50
N GLY A 333 -4.19 -34.55 -11.16
CA GLY A 333 -3.61 -33.41 -10.41
C GLY A 333 -2.10 -33.34 -10.62
N ARG A 334 -1.39 -34.47 -10.45
CA ARG A 334 0.05 -34.53 -10.70
C ARG A 334 0.38 -34.19 -12.15
N ASP A 335 -0.35 -34.77 -13.11
CA ASP A 335 -0.13 -34.49 -14.53
C ASP A 335 -0.48 -33.04 -14.91
N ALA A 336 -1.44 -32.41 -14.21
CA ALA A 336 -1.70 -31.01 -14.35
C ALA A 336 -0.57 -30.12 -13.76
N ALA A 337 0.07 -30.56 -12.69
CA ALA A 337 1.19 -29.85 -12.09
C ALA A 337 2.46 -29.91 -12.97
N PHE A 338 2.83 -31.10 -13.45
CA PHE A 338 4.09 -31.36 -14.18
C PHE A 338 3.92 -31.38 -15.72
N GLY A 339 2.70 -31.43 -16.22
CA GLY A 339 2.45 -31.65 -17.64
C GLY A 339 2.88 -33.04 -18.14
N THR A 340 3.11 -33.13 -19.47
CA THR A 340 3.52 -34.40 -20.13
C THR A 340 5.04 -34.57 -20.16
N SER A 341 5.79 -33.61 -19.71
CA SER A 341 7.25 -33.56 -19.74
C SER A 341 7.86 -34.31 -18.55
N SER A 342 9.16 -34.65 -18.66
CA SER A 342 9.90 -35.25 -17.55
C SER A 342 9.87 -34.36 -16.31
N LYS A 343 9.65 -34.95 -15.14
CA LYS A 343 9.70 -34.31 -13.83
C LYS A 343 11.00 -33.54 -13.54
N THR A 344 12.07 -33.81 -14.30
CA THR A 344 13.36 -33.12 -14.17
C THR A 344 13.66 -32.21 -15.35
N SER A 345 12.66 -31.90 -16.19
CA SER A 345 12.83 -31.03 -17.35
C SER A 345 12.93 -29.55 -16.95
N SER A 346 13.44 -28.73 -17.86
CA SER A 346 13.46 -27.27 -17.74
C SER A 346 12.17 -26.61 -18.25
N GLU A 347 11.16 -27.41 -18.58
CA GLU A 347 9.87 -26.88 -19.01
C GLU A 347 9.13 -26.17 -17.88
N ARG A 348 8.29 -25.26 -18.26
CA ARG A 348 7.50 -24.44 -17.33
C ARG A 348 6.40 -25.25 -16.69
N VAL A 349 6.28 -25.16 -15.40
CA VAL A 349 5.14 -25.65 -14.64
C VAL A 349 3.93 -24.78 -15.02
N ARG A 350 3.01 -25.37 -15.75
CA ARG A 350 1.73 -24.75 -16.12
C ARG A 350 1.84 -23.25 -16.48
N THR A 351 1.06 -22.39 -15.82
CA THR A 351 1.03 -20.92 -16.01
C THR A 351 1.91 -20.18 -15.02
N SER A 352 2.87 -20.84 -14.35
CA SER A 352 3.87 -20.17 -13.53
C SER A 352 4.69 -19.20 -14.37
N GLY A 353 5.07 -18.07 -13.83
CA GLY A 353 5.84 -17.07 -14.57
C GLY A 353 6.08 -15.81 -13.77
N GLU A 354 6.64 -14.86 -14.44
CA GLU A 354 6.95 -13.55 -13.91
C GLU A 354 5.68 -12.90 -13.32
N GLY A 355 5.69 -12.60 -12.00
CA GLY A 355 4.56 -11.99 -11.28
C GLY A 355 3.41 -12.93 -10.94
N VAL A 356 3.48 -14.22 -11.30
CA VAL A 356 2.52 -15.25 -10.85
C VAL A 356 3.07 -15.90 -9.59
N LEU A 357 2.39 -15.72 -8.46
CA LEU A 357 2.75 -16.41 -7.23
C LEU A 357 2.44 -17.90 -7.38
N THR A 358 3.49 -18.72 -7.38
CA THR A 358 3.40 -20.17 -7.51
C THR A 358 3.93 -20.80 -6.23
N GLN A 359 3.09 -21.58 -5.56
CA GLN A 359 3.42 -22.21 -4.28
C GLN A 359 3.11 -23.71 -4.30
N VAL A 360 3.98 -24.51 -3.71
CA VAL A 360 3.74 -25.93 -3.49
C VAL A 360 3.74 -26.23 -2.00
N PHE A 361 2.77 -27.00 -1.56
CA PHE A 361 2.58 -27.45 -0.19
C PHE A 361 2.59 -28.98 -0.16
N VAL A 362 3.31 -29.57 0.76
CA VAL A 362 3.48 -31.02 0.85
C VAL A 362 3.21 -31.50 2.27
N ASP A 363 2.08 -32.18 2.44
CA ASP A 363 1.73 -32.80 3.72
C ASP A 363 2.13 -34.28 3.71
N SER A 364 3.19 -34.62 4.41
CA SER A 364 3.72 -35.97 4.50
C SER A 364 2.85 -36.93 5.34
N ASN A 365 2.02 -36.37 6.23
CA ASN A 365 1.13 -37.14 7.09
C ASN A 365 -0.14 -37.55 6.32
N LYS A 366 -0.77 -36.59 5.66
CA LYS A 366 -1.98 -36.80 4.83
C LYS A 366 -1.65 -37.41 3.46
N LYS A 367 -0.36 -37.43 3.07
CA LYS A 367 0.09 -37.88 1.74
C LYS A 367 -0.57 -37.05 0.63
N THR A 368 -0.59 -35.71 0.80
CA THR A 368 -1.15 -34.79 -0.17
C THR A 368 -0.12 -33.76 -0.63
N ALA A 369 -0.27 -33.29 -1.86
CA ALA A 369 0.50 -32.16 -2.39
C ALA A 369 -0.45 -31.18 -3.09
N VAL A 370 -0.29 -29.90 -2.83
CA VAL A 370 -1.09 -28.82 -3.43
C VAL A 370 -0.18 -27.87 -4.19
N LEU A 371 -0.52 -27.60 -5.45
CA LEU A 371 0.09 -26.56 -6.25
C LEU A 371 -0.92 -25.40 -6.41
N SER A 372 -0.59 -24.23 -5.92
CA SER A 372 -1.40 -23.02 -6.03
C SER A 372 -0.72 -21.98 -6.91
N LEU A 373 -1.46 -21.42 -7.86
CA LEU A 373 -1.04 -20.34 -8.75
C LEU A 373 -1.98 -19.16 -8.55
N ILE A 374 -1.42 -17.98 -8.26
CA ILE A 374 -2.20 -16.77 -7.98
C ILE A 374 -1.73 -15.67 -8.91
N ASP A 375 -2.64 -15.19 -9.75
CA ASP A 375 -2.43 -14.09 -10.69
C ASP A 375 -2.69 -12.73 -10.01
N THR A 376 -2.06 -11.68 -10.55
CA THR A 376 -2.31 -10.30 -10.15
C THR A 376 -3.16 -9.58 -11.20
N GLY A 377 -4.25 -8.95 -10.80
CA GLY A 377 -5.09 -8.10 -11.63
C GLY A 377 -4.82 -6.61 -11.40
N VAL A 378 -5.31 -5.76 -12.32
CA VAL A 378 -5.22 -4.30 -12.24
C VAL A 378 -6.62 -3.70 -12.15
N ALA A 379 -6.77 -2.72 -11.26
CA ALA A 379 -8.01 -1.96 -11.13
C ALA A 379 -7.72 -0.48 -10.86
N LYS A 380 -8.73 0.37 -11.06
CA LYS A 380 -8.69 1.80 -10.70
C LYS A 380 -9.70 2.05 -9.59
N VAL A 381 -9.30 2.77 -8.56
CA VAL A 381 -10.19 3.16 -7.46
C VAL A 381 -11.19 4.19 -7.96
N THR A 382 -12.48 3.92 -7.80
CA THR A 382 -13.56 4.82 -8.23
C THR A 382 -14.20 5.57 -7.07
N LYS A 383 -14.18 4.97 -5.88
CA LYS A 383 -14.77 5.57 -4.67
C LYS A 383 -14.06 5.03 -3.43
N VAL A 384 -13.89 5.89 -2.44
CA VAL A 384 -13.45 5.51 -1.10
C VAL A 384 -14.46 6.08 -0.10
N THR A 385 -14.94 5.24 0.82
CA THR A 385 -15.86 5.63 1.89
C THR A 385 -15.22 5.24 3.22
N GLU A 386 -15.02 6.21 4.10
CA GLU A 386 -14.48 5.97 5.43
C GLU A 386 -15.60 5.54 6.39
N ASP A 387 -15.39 4.42 7.10
CA ASP A 387 -16.18 4.05 8.26
C ASP A 387 -15.46 4.54 9.53
N SER A 388 -15.78 5.77 9.93
CA SER A 388 -15.14 6.41 11.08
C SER A 388 -15.42 5.69 12.41
N THR A 389 -16.39 4.78 12.46
CA THR A 389 -16.69 4.00 13.67
C THR A 389 -15.79 2.79 13.82
N LYS A 390 -15.29 2.27 12.71
CA LYS A 390 -14.39 1.10 12.65
C LYS A 390 -12.94 1.47 12.32
N GLY A 391 -12.71 2.71 11.84
CA GLY A 391 -11.37 3.15 11.43
C GLY A 391 -10.87 2.53 10.12
N ASN A 392 -11.76 1.98 9.29
CA ASN A 392 -11.43 1.36 8.02
C ASN A 392 -12.09 2.07 6.84
N TYR A 393 -11.76 1.64 5.63
CA TYR A 393 -12.24 2.21 4.37
C TYR A 393 -12.93 1.12 3.53
N GLU A 394 -14.12 1.42 3.00
CA GLU A 394 -14.71 0.67 1.89
C GLU A 394 -14.23 1.30 0.58
N VAL A 395 -13.46 0.55 -0.20
CA VAL A 395 -12.92 0.98 -1.49
C VAL A 395 -13.70 0.30 -2.61
N THR A 396 -14.22 1.08 -3.56
CA THR A 396 -14.87 0.56 -4.76
C THR A 396 -13.93 0.72 -5.95
N VAL A 397 -13.78 -0.33 -6.75
CA VAL A 397 -12.86 -0.35 -7.89
C VAL A 397 -13.57 -0.61 -9.22
N SER A 398 -12.90 -0.20 -10.31
CA SER A 398 -13.21 -0.60 -11.68
C SER A 398 -12.06 -1.47 -12.20
N PHE A 399 -12.34 -2.74 -12.47
CA PHE A 399 -11.34 -3.67 -12.98
C PHE A 399 -10.89 -3.26 -14.39
N LYS A 400 -9.58 -3.13 -14.57
CA LYS A 400 -8.93 -2.91 -15.89
C LYS A 400 -8.53 -4.23 -16.49
N THR A 401 -7.93 -5.11 -15.70
CA THR A 401 -7.71 -6.50 -16.05
C THR A 401 -8.36 -7.41 -15.02
N LYS A 402 -8.71 -8.63 -15.41
CA LYS A 402 -9.34 -9.62 -14.53
C LYS A 402 -8.47 -10.86 -14.45
N VAL A 403 -8.23 -11.34 -13.25
CA VAL A 403 -7.60 -12.64 -13.01
C VAL A 403 -8.48 -13.75 -13.55
N GLN A 404 -7.92 -14.95 -13.74
CA GLN A 404 -8.59 -16.02 -14.47
C GLN A 404 -8.91 -17.20 -13.58
N LYS A 405 -9.89 -17.98 -14.00
CA LYS A 405 -10.24 -19.28 -13.44
C LYS A 405 -9.40 -20.40 -14.06
N ALA A 406 -9.59 -21.60 -13.56
CA ALA A 406 -8.95 -22.80 -14.06
C ALA A 406 -9.26 -23.13 -15.54
N ASP A 407 -10.46 -22.78 -15.99
CA ASP A 407 -10.97 -22.95 -17.35
C ASP A 407 -10.62 -21.79 -18.29
N ASP A 408 -9.71 -20.90 -17.85
CA ASP A 408 -9.29 -19.70 -18.57
C ASP A 408 -10.40 -18.63 -18.75
N THR A 409 -11.55 -18.78 -18.13
CA THR A 409 -12.56 -17.74 -18.08
C THR A 409 -12.18 -16.65 -17.08
N LYS A 410 -12.65 -15.43 -17.30
CA LYS A 410 -12.34 -14.29 -16.44
C LYS A 410 -13.14 -14.35 -15.13
N LEU A 411 -12.44 -14.29 -14.01
CA LEU A 411 -13.06 -14.11 -12.70
C LEU A 411 -13.57 -12.66 -12.58
N THR A 412 -14.80 -12.50 -12.13
CA THR A 412 -15.37 -11.17 -11.82
C THR A 412 -15.67 -11.13 -10.32
N PRO A 413 -14.74 -10.61 -9.51
CA PRO A 413 -14.94 -10.47 -8.07
C PRO A 413 -15.93 -9.35 -7.75
N ASP A 414 -16.36 -9.26 -6.49
CA ASP A 414 -17.03 -8.05 -6.00
C ASP A 414 -16.13 -6.84 -6.20
N THR A 415 -16.73 -5.71 -6.53
CA THR A 415 -16.03 -4.45 -6.77
C THR A 415 -15.68 -3.70 -5.48
N LYS A 416 -16.10 -4.18 -4.34
CA LYS A 416 -15.88 -3.57 -3.04
C LYS A 416 -14.82 -4.34 -2.25
N PHE A 417 -13.97 -3.59 -1.57
CA PHE A 417 -12.93 -4.11 -0.70
C PHE A 417 -12.84 -3.28 0.58
N THR A 418 -12.86 -3.94 1.73
CA THR A 418 -12.71 -3.28 3.02
C THR A 418 -11.25 -3.39 3.47
N THR A 419 -10.66 -2.29 3.90
CA THR A 419 -9.23 -2.22 4.27
C THR A 419 -8.97 -1.07 5.24
N ASP A 420 -7.92 -1.16 6.02
CA ASP A 420 -7.41 -0.06 6.86
C ASP A 420 -6.50 0.88 6.07
N VAL A 421 -6.08 0.48 4.87
CA VAL A 421 -5.23 1.31 4.01
C VAL A 421 -6.08 2.37 3.31
N LYS A 422 -5.70 3.64 3.46
CA LYS A 422 -6.37 4.75 2.78
C LYS A 422 -5.90 4.85 1.34
N PHE A 423 -6.80 4.61 0.41
CA PHE A 423 -6.60 4.88 -1.01
C PHE A 423 -7.20 6.25 -1.39
N ALA A 424 -6.79 6.78 -2.53
CA ALA A 424 -7.42 7.94 -3.17
C ALA A 424 -8.25 7.49 -4.37
N LYS A 425 -9.27 8.28 -4.72
CA LYS A 425 -9.95 8.11 -6.01
C LYS A 425 -8.92 8.24 -7.12
N ASP A 426 -9.06 7.44 -8.18
CA ASP A 426 -8.18 7.35 -9.34
C ASP A 426 -6.82 6.66 -9.10
N ASP A 427 -6.52 6.20 -7.88
CA ASP A 427 -5.36 5.33 -7.66
C ASP A 427 -5.46 4.09 -8.54
N VAL A 428 -4.36 3.76 -9.20
CA VAL A 428 -4.19 2.47 -9.87
C VAL A 428 -3.69 1.47 -8.85
N VAL A 429 -4.41 0.37 -8.73
CA VAL A 429 -4.14 -0.68 -7.76
C VAL A 429 -3.93 -2.02 -8.42
N VAL A 430 -3.09 -2.84 -7.81
CA VAL A 430 -2.96 -4.26 -8.12
C VAL A 430 -3.70 -5.06 -7.07
N TYR A 431 -4.36 -6.13 -7.50
CA TYR A 431 -5.20 -6.94 -6.63
C TYR A 431 -5.05 -8.44 -6.93
N THR A 432 -5.34 -9.26 -5.92
CA THR A 432 -5.61 -10.68 -6.08
C THR A 432 -7.07 -10.96 -5.76
N ALA A 433 -7.63 -11.99 -6.34
CA ALA A 433 -9.01 -12.40 -6.06
C ALA A 433 -9.17 -13.91 -6.18
N SER A 434 -10.06 -14.46 -5.39
CA SER A 434 -10.34 -15.90 -5.37
C SER A 434 -11.65 -16.22 -6.07
N ALA A 435 -11.65 -17.34 -6.79
CA ALA A 435 -12.86 -17.91 -7.39
C ALA A 435 -13.77 -18.54 -6.34
N ASP A 436 -13.20 -18.96 -5.21
CA ASP A 436 -13.95 -19.59 -4.12
C ASP A 436 -14.79 -18.57 -3.35
N SER A 437 -14.17 -17.50 -2.87
CA SER A 437 -14.86 -16.41 -2.17
C SER A 437 -15.62 -15.47 -3.12
N LYS A 438 -15.16 -15.33 -4.36
CA LYS A 438 -15.56 -14.29 -5.32
C LYS A 438 -15.31 -12.86 -4.83
N GLU A 439 -14.28 -12.68 -4.02
CA GLU A 439 -13.90 -11.41 -3.43
C GLU A 439 -12.48 -11.00 -3.83
N ILE A 440 -12.17 -9.72 -3.65
CA ILE A 440 -10.79 -9.24 -3.67
C ILE A 440 -10.15 -9.68 -2.36
N GLU A 441 -9.07 -10.48 -2.47
CA GLU A 441 -8.36 -11.01 -1.31
C GLU A 441 -7.22 -10.08 -0.86
N SER A 442 -6.63 -9.33 -1.77
CA SER A 442 -5.63 -8.31 -1.46
C SER A 442 -5.68 -7.17 -2.46
N MET A 443 -5.32 -5.99 -2.01
CA MET A 443 -5.23 -4.81 -2.87
C MET A 443 -4.13 -3.86 -2.37
N THR A 444 -3.25 -3.43 -3.27
CA THR A 444 -2.21 -2.45 -2.97
C THR A 444 -2.10 -1.44 -4.10
N LYS A 445 -1.61 -0.23 -3.79
CA LYS A 445 -1.31 0.76 -4.82
C LYS A 445 -0.18 0.25 -5.70
N ALA A 446 -0.37 0.27 -7.03
CA ALA A 446 0.66 -0.12 -7.98
C ALA A 446 1.89 0.78 -7.83
N LYS A 447 3.07 0.19 -7.84
CA LYS A 447 4.31 0.98 -7.93
C LYS A 447 4.46 1.50 -9.34
N THR A 448 4.99 2.71 -9.49
CA THR A 448 5.16 3.34 -10.80
C THR A 448 6.62 3.57 -11.13
N VAL A 449 6.95 3.44 -12.42
CA VAL A 449 8.23 3.84 -12.99
C VAL A 449 7.93 4.63 -14.24
N ALA A 450 8.34 5.90 -14.26
CA ALA A 450 8.11 6.81 -15.37
C ALA A 450 9.44 7.22 -16.01
N GLY A 451 9.44 7.38 -17.33
CA GLY A 451 10.60 7.82 -18.11
C GLY A 451 10.48 7.44 -19.57
N LYS A 452 11.56 7.64 -20.32
CA LYS A 452 11.60 7.33 -21.76
C LYS A 452 11.71 5.82 -22.02
N VAL A 453 10.86 5.30 -22.89
CA VAL A 453 10.94 3.90 -23.33
C VAL A 453 12.16 3.73 -24.24
N SER A 454 13.22 3.17 -23.72
CA SER A 454 14.48 2.98 -24.45
C SER A 454 14.55 1.68 -25.24
N ALA A 455 13.72 0.69 -24.90
CA ALA A 455 13.58 -0.57 -25.62
C ALA A 455 12.27 -1.25 -25.24
N GLN A 456 11.73 -2.08 -26.14
CA GLN A 456 10.54 -2.86 -25.89
C GLN A 456 10.63 -4.18 -26.65
N LYS A 457 10.07 -5.24 -26.08
CA LYS A 457 9.87 -6.51 -26.74
C LYS A 457 8.50 -7.05 -26.38
N ASP A 458 7.70 -7.33 -27.43
CA ASP A 458 6.33 -7.83 -27.28
C ASP A 458 6.28 -9.05 -26.37
N ALA A 459 5.29 -9.08 -25.49
CA ALA A 459 5.07 -10.17 -24.54
C ALA A 459 6.25 -10.50 -23.62
N ASP A 460 7.22 -9.61 -23.45
CA ASP A 460 8.42 -9.90 -22.63
C ASP A 460 8.74 -8.74 -21.67
N TYR A 461 9.05 -7.53 -22.21
CA TYR A 461 9.50 -6.43 -21.35
C TYR A 461 9.40 -5.06 -22.03
N SER A 462 9.44 -4.00 -21.21
CA SER A 462 9.83 -2.65 -21.59
C SER A 462 10.99 -2.16 -20.76
N SER A 463 11.87 -1.34 -21.35
CA SER A 463 12.94 -0.68 -20.63
C SER A 463 12.65 0.81 -20.52
N ILE A 464 12.65 1.33 -19.30
CA ILE A 464 12.52 2.75 -19.00
C ILE A 464 13.91 3.27 -18.61
N ASP A 465 14.39 4.29 -19.33
CA ASP A 465 15.72 4.89 -19.12
C ASP A 465 16.85 3.84 -19.01
N GLY A 466 16.77 2.81 -19.86
CA GLY A 466 17.74 1.70 -19.90
C GLY A 466 17.51 0.59 -18.88
N THR A 467 16.62 0.74 -17.93
CA THR A 467 16.28 -0.29 -16.93
C THR A 467 15.17 -1.18 -17.44
N LYS A 468 15.41 -2.49 -17.50
CA LYS A 468 14.45 -3.50 -18.01
C LYS A 468 13.42 -3.87 -16.94
N TYR A 469 12.14 -3.84 -17.32
CA TYR A 469 10.99 -4.31 -16.54
C TYR A 469 10.27 -5.41 -17.33
N ALA A 470 10.36 -6.64 -16.86
CA ALA A 470 9.66 -7.76 -17.45
C ALA A 470 8.15 -7.64 -17.23
N TYR A 471 7.37 -8.15 -18.17
CA TYR A 471 5.91 -8.13 -18.06
C TYR A 471 5.44 -9.30 -17.19
N ASN A 472 4.38 -9.06 -16.44
CA ASN A 472 3.75 -10.12 -15.68
C ASN A 472 3.20 -11.20 -16.64
N TYR A 473 3.53 -12.46 -16.37
CA TYR A 473 3.23 -13.60 -17.26
C TYR A 473 1.73 -13.84 -17.45
N ALA A 474 0.89 -13.50 -16.47
CA ALA A 474 -0.56 -13.57 -16.62
C ALA A 474 -1.07 -12.71 -17.80
N TYR A 475 -0.30 -11.70 -18.24
CA TYR A 475 -0.61 -10.81 -19.36
C TYR A 475 0.04 -11.22 -20.68
N THR A 476 1.07 -12.05 -20.65
CA THR A 476 1.90 -12.31 -21.82
C THR A 476 2.06 -13.77 -22.20
N GLY A 477 1.79 -14.67 -21.27
CA GLY A 477 2.27 -16.05 -21.39
C GLY A 477 1.25 -17.07 -21.83
N SER A 478 0.03 -16.68 -22.04
CA SER A 478 -1.00 -17.62 -22.48
C SER A 478 -1.92 -16.96 -23.47
N SER A 479 -2.68 -17.78 -24.20
CA SER A 479 -3.78 -17.36 -25.07
C SER A 479 -4.85 -16.47 -24.42
N LEU A 480 -4.61 -15.98 -23.21
CA LEU A 480 -5.63 -15.54 -22.28
C LEU A 480 -5.74 -14.02 -22.15
N ILE A 481 -4.64 -13.26 -22.26
CA ILE A 481 -4.67 -11.80 -22.12
C ILE A 481 -3.98 -11.10 -23.30
N GLY A 482 -3.22 -11.83 -24.14
CA GLY A 482 -2.57 -11.29 -25.33
C GLY A 482 -1.05 -11.07 -25.19
N ASN A 483 -0.49 -10.23 -26.05
CA ASN A 483 0.95 -10.05 -26.21
C ASN A 483 1.46 -8.73 -25.61
N GLY A 484 0.75 -8.15 -24.64
CA GLY A 484 1.12 -6.85 -24.09
C GLY A 484 0.48 -6.54 -22.75
N LEU A 485 0.66 -5.32 -22.28
CA LEU A 485 0.11 -4.79 -21.07
C LEU A 485 -1.26 -4.15 -21.30
N TYR A 486 -1.93 -3.75 -20.21
CA TYR A 486 -3.11 -2.92 -20.30
C TYR A 486 -2.69 -1.45 -20.42
N ASN A 487 -3.08 -0.78 -21.52
CA ASN A 487 -2.92 0.66 -21.64
C ASN A 487 -4.09 1.34 -20.90
N LEU A 488 -3.79 2.02 -19.82
CA LEU A 488 -4.78 2.71 -18.99
C LEU A 488 -5.34 3.96 -19.66
N GLU A 489 -4.56 4.62 -20.52
CA GLU A 489 -4.98 5.80 -21.27
C GLU A 489 -6.02 5.43 -22.32
N ASP A 490 -5.73 4.44 -23.16
CA ASP A 490 -6.61 4.01 -24.25
C ASP A 490 -7.67 2.98 -23.82
N SER A 491 -7.62 2.53 -22.55
CA SER A 491 -8.45 1.43 -22.05
C SER A 491 -8.35 0.17 -22.89
N LYS A 492 -7.15 -0.13 -23.41
CA LYS A 492 -6.88 -1.20 -24.36
C LYS A 492 -5.97 -2.26 -23.76
N ALA A 493 -6.37 -3.53 -23.87
CA ALA A 493 -5.51 -4.67 -23.56
C ALA A 493 -4.58 -4.97 -24.74
N ASP A 494 -3.55 -5.76 -24.50
CA ASP A 494 -2.57 -6.24 -25.49
C ASP A 494 -1.78 -5.10 -26.16
N ALA A 495 -1.46 -4.08 -25.40
CA ALA A 495 -0.72 -2.93 -25.86
C ALA A 495 0.72 -2.93 -25.32
N ASN A 496 1.59 -2.22 -25.99
CA ASN A 496 2.97 -2.03 -25.54
C ASN A 496 3.30 -0.53 -25.61
N PRO A 497 4.04 0.01 -24.64
CA PRO A 497 4.49 1.39 -24.70
C PRO A 497 5.43 1.59 -25.90
N SER A 498 5.28 2.71 -26.60
CA SER A 498 6.06 3.01 -27.82
C SER A 498 7.50 3.35 -27.46
N VAL A 499 8.46 2.78 -28.21
CA VAL A 499 9.88 3.14 -28.09
C VAL A 499 10.06 4.61 -28.45
N ASP A 500 11.01 5.27 -27.77
CA ASP A 500 11.34 6.69 -27.87
C ASP A 500 10.24 7.65 -27.39
N LYS A 501 9.16 7.14 -26.80
CA LYS A 501 8.14 7.94 -26.11
C LYS A 501 8.28 7.77 -24.59
N ASP A 502 7.82 8.77 -23.85
CA ASP A 502 7.71 8.65 -22.41
C ASP A 502 6.51 7.79 -22.03
N ALA A 503 6.68 6.97 -21.00
CA ALA A 503 5.60 6.16 -20.44
C ALA A 503 5.76 5.99 -18.93
N THR A 504 4.65 5.73 -18.27
CA THR A 504 4.61 5.27 -16.88
C THR A 504 4.23 3.80 -16.88
N LEU A 505 5.12 2.93 -16.41
CA LEU A 505 4.80 1.54 -16.13
C LEU A 505 4.22 1.41 -14.73
N TYR A 506 3.18 0.61 -14.61
CA TYR A 506 2.59 0.18 -13.34
C TYR A 506 3.06 -1.23 -13.05
N LEU A 507 3.65 -1.42 -11.89
CA LEU A 507 4.27 -2.68 -11.49
C LEU A 507 3.42 -3.37 -10.43
N ASP A 508 3.39 -4.70 -10.50
CA ASP A 508 2.88 -5.53 -9.42
C ASP A 508 3.80 -5.48 -8.19
N SER A 509 3.42 -6.19 -7.18
CA SER A 509 4.15 -6.24 -5.92
C SER A 509 5.53 -6.88 -6.02
N TYR A 510 5.73 -7.67 -7.07
CA TYR A 510 6.98 -8.38 -7.34
C TYR A 510 7.90 -7.61 -8.29
N GLY A 511 7.43 -6.46 -8.80
CA GLY A 511 8.21 -5.59 -9.69
C GLY A 511 8.05 -5.87 -11.18
N TYR A 512 7.05 -6.68 -11.56
CA TYR A 512 6.73 -6.95 -12.96
C TYR A 512 5.67 -5.99 -13.49
N ALA A 513 5.82 -5.54 -14.73
CA ALA A 513 4.88 -4.62 -15.32
C ALA A 513 3.53 -5.30 -15.62
N VAL A 514 2.43 -4.64 -15.23
CA VAL A 514 1.05 -5.12 -15.40
C VAL A 514 0.21 -4.19 -16.24
N ALA A 515 0.54 -2.90 -16.28
CA ALA A 515 -0.13 -1.89 -17.07
C ALA A 515 0.84 -0.76 -17.40
N PHE A 516 0.44 0.12 -18.31
CA PHE A 516 1.15 1.36 -18.56
C PHE A 516 0.18 2.48 -18.95
N GLU A 517 0.65 3.70 -18.80
CA GLU A 517 0.13 4.89 -19.47
C GLU A 517 1.27 5.46 -20.31
N GLY A 518 0.97 5.96 -21.52
CA GLY A 518 1.82 6.91 -22.17
C GLY A 518 1.95 8.12 -21.26
N LYS A 519 3.04 8.91 -21.35
CA LYS A 519 3.07 10.17 -20.62
C LYS A 519 1.86 10.97 -21.09
N THR A 520 0.87 11.14 -20.26
CA THR A 520 -0.19 12.12 -20.50
C THR A 520 0.52 13.45 -20.65
N ASP A 521 0.26 14.14 -21.74
CA ASP A 521 0.75 15.49 -21.94
C ASP A 521 0.39 16.29 -20.70
N THR A 522 1.37 16.95 -20.10
CA THR A 522 1.17 17.82 -18.94
C THR A 522 1.05 19.25 -19.42
N ALA A 523 0.58 20.15 -18.57
CA ALA A 523 0.55 21.58 -18.89
C ALA A 523 1.91 22.08 -19.40
N GLU A 524 3.02 21.48 -18.94
CA GLU A 524 4.40 21.82 -19.31
C GLU A 524 4.74 21.57 -20.77
N ASP A 525 4.02 20.68 -21.44
CA ASP A 525 4.26 20.29 -22.83
C ASP A 525 3.66 21.26 -23.85
N TYR A 526 2.89 22.28 -23.39
CA TYR A 526 2.15 23.16 -24.26
C TYR A 526 2.65 24.60 -24.27
N LEU A 527 2.61 25.20 -25.44
CA LEU A 527 2.81 26.63 -25.64
C LEU A 527 1.68 27.24 -26.49
N PHE A 528 1.45 28.53 -26.30
CA PHE A 528 0.54 29.33 -27.11
C PHE A 528 1.35 30.19 -28.08
N VAL A 529 1.09 30.08 -29.37
CA VAL A 529 1.69 30.94 -30.42
C VAL A 529 0.91 32.26 -30.47
N LYS A 530 1.53 33.36 -30.06
CA LYS A 530 0.93 34.69 -30.01
C LYS A 530 1.05 35.42 -31.36
N ALA A 531 2.21 35.31 -31.99
CA ALA A 531 2.50 35.91 -33.29
C ALA A 531 3.56 35.11 -34.02
N ILE A 532 3.53 35.12 -35.34
CA ILE A 532 4.55 34.51 -36.19
C ILE A 532 5.30 35.56 -36.98
N ASP A 533 6.55 35.31 -37.25
CA ASP A 533 7.40 36.09 -38.12
C ASP A 533 8.09 35.17 -39.11
N THR A 534 8.28 35.65 -40.32
CA THR A 534 8.95 34.90 -41.40
C THR A 534 10.05 35.78 -41.98
N ALA A 535 11.28 35.53 -41.58
CA ALA A 535 12.46 36.19 -42.12
C ALA A 535 13.29 35.17 -42.90
N TYR A 536 13.56 35.45 -44.16
CA TYR A 536 14.43 34.64 -45.05
C TYR A 536 14.00 33.18 -45.25
N GLY A 537 12.72 32.86 -45.05
CA GLY A 537 12.18 31.52 -45.26
C GLY A 537 12.06 30.68 -43.97
N ASP A 538 12.68 31.13 -42.89
CA ASP A 538 12.57 30.48 -41.59
C ASP A 538 11.33 30.96 -40.86
N VAL A 539 10.74 30.10 -40.01
CA VAL A 539 9.55 30.44 -39.19
C VAL A 539 9.98 30.71 -37.76
N SER A 540 9.80 31.94 -37.31
CA SER A 540 9.94 32.30 -35.88
C SER A 540 8.59 32.65 -35.29
N ALA A 541 8.38 32.39 -34.01
CA ALA A 541 7.14 32.71 -33.31
C ALA A 541 7.39 33.34 -31.95
N LYS A 542 6.57 34.32 -31.61
CA LYS A 542 6.43 34.80 -30.25
C LYS A 542 5.44 33.91 -29.53
N VAL A 543 5.90 33.21 -28.52
CA VAL A 543 5.12 32.20 -27.77
C VAL A 543 5.01 32.53 -26.29
N VAL A 544 3.99 31.95 -25.65
CA VAL A 544 3.82 31.95 -24.18
C VAL A 544 3.74 30.51 -23.73
N PHE A 545 4.63 30.12 -22.83
CA PHE A 545 4.70 28.78 -22.27
C PHE A 545 3.69 28.63 -21.11
N PHE A 546 3.54 27.40 -20.64
CA PHE A 546 2.67 27.01 -19.53
C PHE A 546 2.91 27.79 -18.23
N ASP A 547 4.15 28.23 -17.99
CA ASP A 547 4.57 29.01 -16.81
C ASP A 547 4.38 30.53 -16.98
N GLY A 548 3.80 30.96 -18.08
CA GLY A 548 3.61 32.36 -18.45
C GLY A 548 4.86 33.01 -19.07
N THR A 549 5.98 32.29 -19.16
CA THR A 549 7.19 32.80 -19.81
C THR A 549 6.92 33.13 -21.27
N GLN A 550 7.26 34.34 -21.71
CA GLN A 550 7.14 34.73 -23.10
C GLN A 550 8.52 34.76 -23.78
N LYS A 551 8.63 34.13 -24.95
CA LYS A 551 9.88 34.02 -25.71
C LYS A 551 9.58 34.12 -27.21
N THR A 552 10.55 34.59 -28.00
CA THR A 552 10.58 34.36 -29.45
C THR A 552 11.44 33.13 -29.69
N ILE A 553 10.91 32.16 -30.43
CA ILE A 553 11.55 30.88 -30.74
C ILE A 553 11.61 30.69 -32.24
N ASP A 554 12.62 29.99 -32.71
CA ASP A 554 12.72 29.50 -34.07
C ASP A 554 12.09 28.10 -34.12
N ILE A 555 11.29 27.84 -35.16
CA ILE A 555 10.52 26.59 -35.29
C ILE A 555 11.09 25.86 -36.52
N ASP A 556 11.68 24.69 -36.28
CA ASP A 556 12.23 23.83 -37.36
C ASP A 556 11.13 22.99 -37.97
N GLN A 557 10.37 22.27 -37.19
CA GLN A 557 9.37 21.32 -37.68
C GLN A 557 8.00 21.53 -37.03
N VAL A 558 6.96 21.14 -37.80
CA VAL A 558 5.61 20.93 -37.28
C VAL A 558 5.10 19.59 -37.78
N ASN A 559 4.66 18.69 -36.87
CA ASN A 559 4.19 17.35 -37.21
C ASN A 559 5.20 16.57 -38.06
N ASP A 560 6.46 16.55 -37.65
CA ASP A 560 7.59 15.86 -38.33
C ASP A 560 7.88 16.34 -39.80
N GLY A 561 7.61 17.60 -40.09
CA GLY A 561 7.96 18.21 -41.37
C GLY A 561 8.25 19.70 -41.24
N ASP A 562 8.99 20.24 -42.24
CA ASP A 562 9.46 21.62 -42.26
C ASP A 562 8.34 22.63 -41.96
N ALA A 563 8.57 23.52 -40.97
CA ALA A 563 7.57 24.48 -40.55
C ALA A 563 7.21 25.49 -41.62
N VAL A 564 5.91 25.73 -41.82
CA VAL A 564 5.37 26.70 -42.77
C VAL A 564 4.45 27.68 -42.05
N ALA A 565 4.73 28.96 -42.19
CA ALA A 565 3.89 29.99 -41.59
C ALA A 565 2.52 30.11 -42.30
N TYR A 566 1.46 30.23 -41.52
CA TYR A 566 0.13 30.55 -42.02
C TYR A 566 0.07 31.99 -42.54
N VAL A 567 -0.30 32.19 -43.76
CA VAL A 567 -0.50 33.51 -44.36
C VAL A 567 -1.87 33.55 -45.03
N LYS A 568 -2.68 34.53 -44.68
CA LYS A 568 -4.07 34.63 -45.16
C LYS A 568 -4.17 34.89 -46.68
N ASP A 569 -3.22 35.68 -47.17
CA ASP A 569 -3.16 36.04 -48.61
C ASP A 569 -1.69 36.26 -49.04
N GLY A 570 -1.02 35.25 -49.60
CA GLY A 570 0.37 35.42 -50.05
C GLY A 570 1.20 34.14 -50.16
N SER A 571 2.51 34.25 -50.10
CA SER A 571 3.48 33.14 -50.17
C SER A 571 3.62 32.41 -48.82
N GLY A 572 2.69 31.57 -48.49
CA GLY A 572 2.68 30.76 -47.28
C GLY A 572 1.53 29.75 -47.30
N ALA A 573 1.36 28.98 -46.26
CA ALA A 573 0.25 28.05 -46.16
C ALA A 573 -1.09 28.80 -46.02
N THR A 574 -2.05 28.49 -46.88
CA THR A 574 -3.42 29.03 -46.79
C THR A 574 -4.37 28.11 -46.01
N GLY A 575 -3.95 26.87 -45.77
CA GLY A 575 -4.70 25.90 -44.96
C GLY A 575 -4.56 26.15 -43.48
N LEU A 576 -5.61 25.85 -42.70
CA LEU A 576 -5.55 25.90 -41.24
C LEU A 576 -4.64 24.78 -40.68
N PRO A 577 -4.02 24.98 -39.49
CA PRO A 577 -3.28 23.93 -38.83
C PRO A 577 -4.10 22.66 -38.64
N SER A 578 -3.49 21.52 -38.85
CA SER A 578 -4.09 20.19 -38.68
C SER A 578 -3.01 19.18 -38.28
N THR A 579 -3.41 18.00 -37.86
CA THR A 579 -2.47 16.90 -37.52
C THR A 579 -1.72 16.32 -38.73
N THR A 580 -2.04 16.77 -39.94
CA THR A 580 -1.49 16.22 -41.21
C THR A 580 -0.74 17.26 -42.04
N ASN A 581 -0.60 18.49 -41.55
CA ASN A 581 0.16 19.54 -42.26
C ASN A 581 1.17 20.20 -41.32
N HIS A 582 2.06 21.01 -41.87
CA HIS A 582 3.21 21.59 -41.14
C HIS A 582 3.02 23.09 -40.88
N VAL A 583 1.78 23.52 -40.65
CA VAL A 583 1.42 24.94 -40.58
C VAL A 583 1.49 25.46 -39.16
N VAL A 584 2.24 26.57 -38.94
CA VAL A 584 2.24 27.38 -37.73
C VAL A 584 1.27 28.55 -37.91
N LYS A 585 0.40 28.77 -36.90
CA LYS A 585 -0.57 29.88 -36.89
C LYS A 585 -0.61 30.56 -35.53
N GLY A 586 -0.76 31.90 -35.51
CA GLY A 586 -1.01 32.67 -34.29
C GLY A 586 -2.38 32.35 -33.70
N ASP A 587 -2.55 32.66 -32.41
CA ASP A 587 -3.72 32.35 -31.59
C ASP A 587 -4.06 30.84 -31.59
N THR A 588 -3.05 30.01 -31.47
CA THR A 588 -3.15 28.54 -31.52
C THR A 588 -2.19 27.92 -30.49
N VAL A 589 -2.58 26.79 -29.93
CA VAL A 589 -1.78 26.01 -29.01
C VAL A 589 -1.11 24.86 -29.74
N TYR A 590 0.14 24.62 -29.42
CA TYR A 590 0.92 23.48 -29.88
C TYR A 590 1.57 22.78 -28.73
N LYS A 591 1.76 21.48 -28.85
CA LYS A 591 2.74 20.77 -28.05
C LYS A 591 4.12 21.07 -28.61
N TYR A 592 5.16 21.09 -27.77
CA TYR A 592 6.51 21.40 -28.22
C TYR A 592 7.56 20.46 -27.68
N THR A 593 8.63 20.34 -28.45
CA THR A 593 9.91 19.74 -28.00
C THR A 593 11.00 20.78 -28.25
N ALA A 594 11.81 21.06 -27.23
CA ALA A 594 12.91 22.00 -27.35
C ALA A 594 14.17 21.27 -27.88
N GLY A 595 14.69 21.73 -29.03
CA GLY A 595 15.99 21.38 -29.53
C GLY A 595 17.11 22.21 -28.86
N SER A 596 18.30 22.14 -29.40
CA SER A 596 19.46 22.92 -28.88
C SER A 596 19.39 24.40 -29.21
N SER A 597 18.77 24.78 -30.35
CA SER A 597 18.61 26.16 -30.84
C SER A 597 17.21 26.49 -31.33
N ASP A 598 16.39 25.51 -31.60
CA ASP A 598 15.10 25.57 -32.26
C ASP A 598 14.06 24.74 -31.51
N TYR A 599 12.84 24.72 -32.02
CA TYR A 599 11.71 24.02 -31.44
C TYR A 599 10.94 23.25 -32.51
N ASP A 600 10.57 22.02 -32.18
CA ASP A 600 9.62 21.23 -32.95
C ASP A 600 8.24 21.36 -32.34
N LEU A 601 7.24 21.61 -33.16
CA LEU A 601 5.85 21.73 -32.73
C LEU A 601 5.01 20.56 -33.23
N THR A 602 4.04 20.19 -32.43
CA THR A 602 3.00 19.22 -32.83
C THR A 602 1.64 19.87 -32.65
N TYR A 603 0.83 19.87 -33.71
CA TYR A 603 -0.53 20.40 -33.64
C TYR A 603 -1.42 19.48 -32.81
N VAL A 604 -2.15 20.05 -31.88
CA VAL A 604 -3.02 19.29 -30.94
C VAL A 604 -4.47 19.35 -31.44
N ALA A 605 -5.12 18.21 -31.53
CA ALA A 605 -6.54 18.10 -31.86
C ALA A 605 -7.16 16.90 -31.13
N PRO A 606 -8.37 17.02 -30.55
CA PRO A 606 -9.21 18.24 -30.57
C PRO A 606 -8.79 19.25 -29.49
N MET A 607 -8.93 20.53 -29.80
CA MET A 607 -8.84 21.64 -28.84
C MET A 607 -10.24 22.18 -28.56
N ASP A 608 -10.54 22.45 -27.29
CA ASP A 608 -11.75 23.20 -26.94
C ASP A 608 -11.47 24.70 -26.95
N ALA A 609 -11.87 25.38 -28.02
CA ALA A 609 -11.71 26.82 -28.18
C ALA A 609 -13.05 27.55 -28.09
N LYS A 610 -13.10 28.67 -27.38
CA LYS A 610 -14.29 29.51 -27.24
C LYS A 610 -13.89 30.96 -27.07
N THR A 611 -14.73 31.87 -27.55
CA THR A 611 -14.51 33.33 -27.48
C THR A 611 -15.55 34.00 -26.59
N GLY A 612 -15.16 35.10 -25.90
CA GLY A 612 -16.05 35.91 -25.14
C GLY A 612 -16.63 35.28 -23.88
N VAL A 613 -15.90 34.34 -23.27
CA VAL A 613 -16.35 33.64 -22.07
C VAL A 613 -15.98 34.37 -20.78
N THR A 614 -16.65 33.97 -19.69
CA THR A 614 -16.35 34.44 -18.34
C THR A 614 -15.67 33.29 -17.58
N ILE A 615 -14.52 33.61 -16.95
CA ILE A 615 -13.81 32.73 -16.04
C ILE A 615 -14.14 33.15 -14.61
N SER A 616 -14.48 32.16 -13.77
CA SER A 616 -14.82 32.40 -12.37
C SER A 616 -14.07 31.45 -11.46
N ASN A 617 -13.47 31.94 -10.41
CA ASN A 617 -12.84 31.16 -9.35
C ASN A 617 -13.84 30.40 -8.45
N LYS A 618 -15.13 30.65 -8.62
CA LYS A 618 -16.21 29.98 -7.87
C LYS A 618 -16.82 28.79 -8.60
N ASN A 619 -16.50 28.61 -9.88
CA ASN A 619 -17.09 27.57 -10.72
C ASN A 619 -16.00 26.79 -11.48
N PRO A 620 -15.88 25.48 -11.30
CA PRO A 620 -14.94 24.67 -12.06
C PRO A 620 -15.29 24.52 -13.54
N SER A 621 -16.51 24.89 -13.96
CA SER A 621 -16.93 24.86 -15.36
C SER A 621 -16.88 26.25 -15.96
N ILE A 622 -16.23 26.39 -17.13
CA ILE A 622 -16.23 27.65 -17.87
C ILE A 622 -17.58 27.81 -18.55
N ALA A 623 -18.32 28.84 -18.14
CA ALA A 623 -19.70 29.06 -18.55
C ALA A 623 -19.84 29.18 -20.09
N GLY A 624 -20.82 28.46 -20.66
CA GLY A 624 -21.09 28.43 -22.11
C GLY A 624 -20.12 27.56 -22.91
N THR A 625 -19.36 26.70 -22.24
CA THR A 625 -18.41 25.76 -22.86
C THR A 625 -18.60 24.35 -22.29
N ASN A 626 -17.88 23.37 -22.87
CA ASN A 626 -17.75 22.01 -22.32
C ASN A 626 -16.42 21.85 -21.54
N ILE A 627 -15.77 22.95 -21.15
CA ILE A 627 -14.49 22.93 -20.45
C ILE A 627 -14.76 22.83 -18.94
N VAL A 628 -14.34 21.72 -18.36
CA VAL A 628 -14.34 21.49 -16.91
C VAL A 628 -12.90 21.58 -16.42
N THR A 629 -12.69 22.22 -15.30
CA THR A 629 -11.38 22.45 -14.67
C THR A 629 -11.40 21.94 -13.24
N ASP A 630 -10.23 21.72 -12.64
CA ASP A 630 -10.09 21.23 -11.28
C ASP A 630 -9.00 22.01 -10.50
N SER A 631 -8.53 21.44 -9.41
CA SER A 631 -7.47 22.02 -8.57
C SER A 631 -6.06 21.91 -9.18
N GLN A 632 -5.89 21.13 -10.25
CA GLN A 632 -4.60 20.93 -10.94
C GLN A 632 -4.54 21.68 -12.28
N THR A 633 -5.68 22.09 -12.84
CA THR A 633 -5.74 22.82 -14.10
C THR A 633 -4.85 24.06 -14.07
N VAL A 634 -3.94 24.18 -15.05
CA VAL A 634 -3.10 25.38 -15.21
C VAL A 634 -3.84 26.40 -16.08
N PHE A 635 -3.96 27.63 -15.59
CA PHE A 635 -4.49 28.76 -16.36
C PHE A 635 -3.34 29.69 -16.76
N VAL A 636 -3.25 30.06 -18.02
CA VAL A 636 -2.23 30.96 -18.56
C VAL A 636 -2.89 32.19 -19.17
N ASP A 637 -2.70 33.36 -18.56
CA ASP A 637 -3.11 34.64 -19.13
C ASP A 637 -2.02 35.11 -20.10
N VAL A 638 -2.27 34.86 -21.38
CA VAL A 638 -1.33 35.15 -22.49
C VAL A 638 -1.05 36.66 -22.60
N GLU A 639 -1.99 37.51 -22.24
CA GLU A 639 -1.82 38.98 -22.37
C GLU A 639 -0.96 39.57 -21.23
N ASN A 640 -1.10 39.02 -20.02
CA ASN A 640 -0.45 39.56 -18.85
C ASN A 640 0.72 38.69 -18.36
N ASN A 641 1.01 37.54 -19.03
CA ASN A 641 2.04 36.57 -18.68
C ASN A 641 1.90 36.06 -17.22
N LYS A 642 0.66 35.81 -16.81
CA LYS A 642 0.34 35.29 -15.47
C LYS A 642 -0.18 33.87 -15.56
N THR A 643 0.11 33.09 -14.53
CA THR A 643 -0.39 31.72 -14.41
C THR A 643 -1.01 31.46 -13.05
N TRP A 644 -1.93 30.52 -13.02
CA TRP A 644 -2.57 30.03 -11.80
C TRP A 644 -2.76 28.51 -11.91
N THR A 645 -2.57 27.80 -10.82
CA THR A 645 -2.93 26.38 -10.70
C THR A 645 -4.20 26.25 -9.89
N GLY A 646 -5.20 25.56 -10.47
CA GLY A 646 -6.51 25.36 -9.88
C GLY A 646 -7.47 26.54 -10.12
N TYR A 647 -8.73 26.22 -10.45
CA TYR A 647 -9.75 27.22 -10.78
C TYR A 647 -10.03 28.21 -9.63
N LYS A 648 -9.86 27.80 -8.37
CA LYS A 648 -10.07 28.66 -7.20
C LYS A 648 -9.08 29.81 -7.11
N ASN A 649 -7.92 29.65 -7.73
CA ASN A 649 -6.83 30.64 -7.66
C ASN A 649 -6.82 31.59 -8.86
N VAL A 650 -7.59 31.30 -9.92
CA VAL A 650 -7.62 32.12 -11.12
C VAL A 650 -8.30 33.47 -10.84
N THR A 651 -7.70 34.56 -11.34
CA THR A 651 -8.39 35.86 -11.34
C THR A 651 -9.59 35.79 -12.29
N ASN A 652 -10.76 36.23 -11.81
CA ASN A 652 -11.96 36.27 -12.64
C ASN A 652 -11.73 37.13 -13.90
N LYS A 653 -12.18 36.63 -15.04
CA LYS A 653 -12.03 37.29 -16.35
C LYS A 653 -13.36 37.38 -17.07
N SER A 654 -13.59 38.47 -17.76
CA SER A 654 -14.71 38.61 -18.68
C SER A 654 -14.20 38.88 -20.11
N ASN A 655 -15.00 38.46 -21.10
CA ASN A 655 -14.67 38.55 -22.52
C ASN A 655 -13.36 37.86 -22.90
N ALA A 656 -12.99 36.82 -22.20
CA ALA A 656 -11.81 35.99 -22.51
C ALA A 656 -12.07 35.10 -23.70
N ASN A 657 -11.09 34.97 -24.58
CA ASN A 657 -11.01 33.82 -25.47
C ASN A 657 -10.23 32.73 -24.75
N VAL A 658 -10.64 31.49 -24.93
CA VAL A 658 -9.99 30.33 -24.29
C VAL A 658 -9.66 29.27 -25.30
N ILE A 659 -8.52 28.61 -25.10
CA ILE A 659 -8.17 27.32 -25.69
C ILE A 659 -7.79 26.40 -24.55
N ALA A 660 -8.49 25.28 -24.42
CA ALA A 660 -8.21 24.27 -23.41
C ALA A 660 -7.76 22.96 -24.06
N ILE A 661 -6.75 22.36 -23.45
CA ILE A 661 -6.33 20.98 -23.70
C ILE A 661 -6.83 20.13 -22.53
N LYS A 662 -7.47 19.02 -22.83
CA LYS A 662 -8.09 18.12 -21.85
C LYS A 662 -7.34 16.80 -21.75
N ASN A 663 -7.34 16.24 -20.56
CA ASN A 663 -6.88 14.88 -20.31
C ASN A 663 -7.93 13.82 -20.70
N SER A 664 -7.59 12.56 -20.51
CA SER A 664 -8.48 11.41 -20.78
C SER A 664 -9.80 11.42 -19.98
N ASP A 665 -9.82 12.09 -18.83
CA ASP A 665 -11.01 12.24 -17.98
C ASP A 665 -11.89 13.44 -18.38
N ASN A 666 -11.57 14.08 -19.50
CA ASN A 666 -12.27 15.24 -20.07
C ASN A 666 -12.21 16.50 -19.17
N VAL A 667 -11.20 16.58 -18.30
CA VAL A 667 -10.86 17.74 -17.48
C VAL A 667 -9.71 18.49 -18.13
N ALA A 668 -9.76 19.82 -18.12
CA ALA A 668 -8.70 20.63 -18.71
C ALA A 668 -7.41 20.54 -17.89
N GLU A 669 -6.31 20.17 -18.53
CA GLU A 669 -4.97 20.22 -17.95
C GLU A 669 -4.43 21.65 -17.97
N ILE A 670 -4.65 22.33 -19.12
CA ILE A 670 -4.24 23.72 -19.31
C ILE A 670 -5.32 24.51 -20.05
N VAL A 671 -5.49 25.76 -19.64
CA VAL A 671 -6.39 26.74 -20.28
C VAL A 671 -5.60 28.01 -20.58
N PHE A 672 -5.40 28.30 -21.86
CA PHE A 672 -4.84 29.59 -22.29
C PHE A 672 -5.97 30.61 -22.43
N LEU A 673 -5.79 31.78 -21.75
CA LEU A 673 -6.70 32.92 -21.75
C LEU A 673 -6.08 34.02 -22.58
N TYR A 674 -6.76 34.48 -23.62
CA TYR A 674 -6.23 35.51 -24.53
C TYR A 674 -7.32 36.44 -25.05
N GLY A 675 -6.92 37.51 -25.71
CA GLY A 675 -7.79 38.45 -26.38
C GLY A 675 -7.70 39.88 -25.80
N SER A 676 -7.56 40.85 -26.72
CA SER A 676 -7.37 42.25 -26.37
C SER A 676 -8.54 42.91 -25.61
N ASN A 677 -9.73 42.30 -25.64
CA ASN A 677 -10.93 42.78 -24.94
C ASN A 677 -11.17 42.07 -23.60
N MET A 678 -10.24 41.20 -23.17
CA MET A 678 -10.31 40.52 -21.88
C MET A 678 -10.10 41.50 -20.75
N THR A 679 -11.02 41.53 -19.79
CA THR A 679 -10.95 42.38 -18.60
C THR A 679 -10.85 41.49 -17.35
N SER A 680 -9.96 41.89 -16.45
CA SER A 680 -9.88 41.25 -15.13
C SER A 680 -10.98 41.81 -14.21
N GLN A 681 -11.64 40.93 -13.48
CA GLN A 681 -12.51 41.27 -12.38
C GLN A 681 -11.80 40.90 -11.08
N ALA A 682 -11.89 41.75 -10.07
CA ALA A 682 -11.32 41.46 -8.76
C ALA A 682 -12.05 40.25 -8.14
N ASN A 683 -11.30 39.37 -7.48
CA ASN A 683 -11.84 38.28 -6.68
C ASN A 683 -12.18 38.80 -5.28
N ASP A 684 -13.04 38.10 -4.55
CA ASP A 684 -13.36 38.46 -3.16
C ASP A 684 -12.09 38.45 -2.28
N ASP A 685 -11.14 37.54 -2.56
CA ASP A 685 -9.85 37.41 -1.88
C ASP A 685 -8.87 38.58 -2.17
N ASP A 686 -9.12 39.38 -3.24
CA ASP A 686 -8.34 40.57 -3.56
C ASP A 686 -8.76 41.75 -2.69
N PHE A 687 -9.90 41.67 -2.02
CA PHE A 687 -10.38 42.72 -1.14
C PHE A 687 -10.00 42.43 0.31
N VAL A 688 -9.52 43.48 0.99
CA VAL A 688 -9.21 43.40 2.41
C VAL A 688 -9.82 44.58 3.15
N ILE A 689 -10.47 44.35 4.27
CA ILE A 689 -11.01 45.36 5.16
C ILE A 689 -9.97 45.63 6.23
N LEU A 690 -9.45 46.85 6.27
CA LEU A 690 -8.57 47.30 7.33
C LEU A 690 -9.39 48.03 8.42
N LYS A 691 -9.54 47.41 9.58
CA LYS A 691 -10.17 48.02 10.77
C LYS A 691 -9.18 48.83 11.59
N GLY A 692 -7.88 48.67 11.33
CA GLY A 692 -6.78 49.46 11.91
C GLY A 692 -5.71 49.75 10.86
N THR A 693 -4.83 50.70 11.14
CA THR A 693 -3.74 51.11 10.25
C THR A 693 -2.38 50.54 10.67
N GLY A 694 -2.38 49.61 11.64
CA GLY A 694 -1.17 49.02 12.20
C GLY A 694 -0.48 48.06 11.23
N MET A 695 0.82 48.26 11.07
CA MET A 695 1.72 47.34 10.40
C MET A 695 2.91 47.04 11.30
N GLU A 696 3.14 45.80 11.61
CA GLU A 696 4.25 45.34 12.43
C GLU A 696 5.40 44.85 11.56
N ALA A 697 6.62 45.36 11.82
CA ALA A 697 7.82 44.87 11.12
C ALA A 697 8.23 43.53 11.68
N VAL A 698 8.23 42.50 10.85
CA VAL A 698 8.62 41.12 11.19
C VAL A 698 9.72 40.62 10.25
N LYS A 699 10.39 39.54 10.61
CA LYS A 699 11.35 38.87 9.74
C LYS A 699 10.68 37.65 9.11
N ASP A 700 10.80 37.52 7.79
CA ASP A 700 10.39 36.33 7.07
C ASP A 700 11.42 35.19 7.22
N ALA A 701 11.16 34.03 6.59
CA ALA A 701 12.04 32.86 6.63
C ALA A 701 13.45 33.14 6.08
N ASN A 702 13.59 34.15 5.19
CA ASN A 702 14.85 34.58 4.59
C ASN A 702 15.53 35.72 5.37
N LYS A 703 15.04 36.05 6.59
CA LYS A 703 15.52 37.14 7.45
C LYS A 703 15.31 38.53 6.84
N LYS A 704 14.51 38.69 5.78
CA LYS A 704 14.12 39.98 5.19
C LYS A 704 13.04 40.61 6.05
N THR A 705 13.07 41.94 6.19
CA THR A 705 12.02 42.69 6.91
C THR A 705 10.82 42.83 6.00
N VAL A 706 9.66 42.33 6.46
CA VAL A 706 8.34 42.48 5.87
C VAL A 706 7.38 43.06 6.90
N TYR A 707 6.22 43.52 6.47
CA TYR A 707 5.29 44.26 7.35
C TYR A 707 3.95 43.49 7.43
N LYS A 708 3.65 42.94 8.58
CA LYS A 708 2.40 42.24 8.87
C LYS A 708 1.29 43.25 9.14
N PHE A 709 0.14 43.06 8.50
CA PHE A 709 -1.07 43.82 8.83
C PHE A 709 -1.68 43.31 10.14
N THR A 710 -1.94 44.22 11.10
CA THR A 710 -2.43 43.81 12.43
C THR A 710 -3.93 43.63 12.51
N ASP A 711 -4.70 44.38 11.67
CA ASP A 711 -6.15 44.46 11.71
C ASP A 711 -6.77 44.31 10.30
N ALA A 712 -6.36 43.27 9.57
CA ALA A 712 -6.88 42.90 8.26
C ALA A 712 -7.98 41.85 8.38
N TYR A 713 -9.05 41.99 7.59
CA TYR A 713 -10.20 41.09 7.55
C TYR A 713 -10.60 40.85 6.10
N ASP A 714 -11.10 39.64 5.79
CA ASP A 714 -11.72 39.35 4.50
C ASP A 714 -13.10 40.03 4.36
N VAL A 715 -13.72 39.86 3.21
CA VAL A 715 -15.05 40.41 2.93
C VAL A 715 -16.16 39.81 3.77
N ASP A 716 -15.98 38.60 4.27
CA ASP A 716 -16.89 37.88 5.16
C ASP A 716 -16.71 38.27 6.63
N GLY A 717 -15.69 39.07 6.93
CA GLY A 717 -15.40 39.61 8.26
C GLY A 717 -14.50 38.74 9.12
N ASN A 718 -13.88 37.68 8.56
CA ASN A 718 -12.92 36.88 9.26
C ASN A 718 -11.56 37.57 9.30
N LYS A 719 -10.84 37.43 10.42
CA LYS A 719 -9.52 38.02 10.56
C LYS A 719 -8.48 37.32 9.69
N ILE A 720 -7.68 38.07 8.94
CA ILE A 720 -6.57 37.56 8.14
C ILE A 720 -5.28 37.72 8.96
N ASP A 721 -4.77 36.60 9.50
CA ASP A 721 -3.58 36.64 10.37
C ASP A 721 -2.25 36.62 9.60
N ASN A 722 -2.25 36.26 8.32
CA ASN A 722 -1.05 36.04 7.52
C ASN A 722 -0.95 36.94 6.28
N LEU A 723 -1.44 38.15 6.37
CA LEU A 723 -1.27 39.17 5.33
C LEU A 723 -0.02 40.03 5.61
N TYR A 724 0.89 40.06 4.64
CA TYR A 724 2.15 40.80 4.74
C TYR A 724 2.34 41.74 3.56
N ALA A 725 3.00 42.87 3.76
CA ALA A 725 3.45 43.75 2.72
C ALA A 725 4.99 43.71 2.58
N ALA A 726 5.47 43.88 1.35
CA ALA A 726 6.90 43.95 1.04
C ALA A 726 7.58 45.21 1.63
N SER A 727 6.82 46.27 1.83
CA SER A 727 7.28 47.55 2.43
C SER A 727 6.18 48.14 3.31
N LYS A 728 6.57 49.07 4.21
CA LYS A 728 5.60 49.80 5.05
C LYS A 728 4.76 50.73 4.19
N MET A 729 3.44 50.62 4.32
CA MET A 729 2.46 51.43 3.60
C MET A 729 1.82 52.50 4.51
N SER A 730 1.41 53.61 3.93
CA SER A 730 0.63 54.63 4.65
C SER A 730 -0.85 54.39 4.35
N LEU A 731 -1.57 53.84 5.32
CA LEU A 731 -2.93 53.32 5.16
C LEU A 731 -3.92 54.07 6.05
N VAL A 732 -5.18 54.09 5.64
CA VAL A 732 -6.33 54.53 6.45
C VAL A 732 -7.27 53.34 6.67
N LYS A 733 -8.21 53.40 7.57
CA LYS A 733 -9.24 52.38 7.73
C LYS A 733 -10.17 52.35 6.51
N GLY A 734 -10.48 51.18 6.01
CA GLY A 734 -11.37 51.05 4.85
C GLY A 734 -11.26 49.70 4.14
N LEU A 735 -12.04 49.59 3.08
CA LEU A 735 -11.95 48.48 2.15
C LEU A 735 -10.87 48.77 1.11
N TYR A 736 -9.96 47.85 0.91
CA TYR A 736 -8.90 47.95 -0.08
C TYR A 736 -9.00 46.85 -1.09
N LEU A 737 -8.66 47.13 -2.34
CA LEU A 737 -8.34 46.15 -3.35
C LEU A 737 -6.82 45.98 -3.41
N ILE A 738 -6.33 44.77 -3.23
CA ILE A 738 -4.92 44.45 -3.45
C ILE A 738 -4.70 44.35 -4.96
N LYS A 739 -3.78 45.13 -5.48
CA LYS A 739 -3.47 45.21 -6.91
C LYS A 739 -2.33 44.29 -7.31
N ASN A 740 -1.33 44.17 -6.46
CA ASN A 740 -0.15 43.37 -6.78
C ASN A 740 0.48 42.74 -5.56
N TYR A 741 1.01 41.51 -5.78
CA TYR A 741 1.92 40.81 -4.90
C TYR A 741 3.29 40.68 -5.57
N ASN A 742 4.35 40.50 -4.79
CA ASN A 742 5.65 40.08 -5.33
C ASN A 742 5.73 38.52 -5.42
N SER A 743 6.88 38.01 -5.86
CA SER A 743 7.15 36.56 -5.96
C SER A 743 7.12 35.79 -4.62
N ASP A 744 7.14 36.51 -3.50
CA ASP A 744 7.08 35.94 -2.14
C ASP A 744 5.67 36.07 -1.52
N ASP A 745 4.64 36.38 -2.33
CA ASP A 745 3.24 36.65 -1.95
C ASP A 745 3.05 37.84 -0.96
N TYR A 746 3.99 38.79 -0.95
CA TYR A 746 3.82 40.03 -0.15
C TYR A 746 3.17 41.12 -0.97
N VAL A 747 2.15 41.78 -0.39
CA VAL A 747 1.45 42.92 -1.00
C VAL A 747 2.46 44.03 -1.34
N THR A 748 2.47 44.45 -2.60
CA THR A 748 3.31 45.53 -3.09
C THR A 748 2.50 46.79 -3.44
N ASP A 749 1.21 46.63 -3.76
CA ASP A 749 0.31 47.69 -4.10
C ASP A 749 -1.12 47.36 -3.69
N MET A 750 -1.82 48.37 -3.11
CA MET A 750 -3.23 48.23 -2.76
C MET A 750 -3.93 49.59 -2.82
N HIS A 751 -5.16 49.62 -3.30
CA HIS A 751 -5.95 50.83 -3.50
C HIS A 751 -7.16 50.88 -2.57
N LEU A 752 -7.37 52.00 -1.91
CA LEU A 752 -8.56 52.25 -1.11
C LEU A 752 -9.79 52.37 -2.03
N CYS A 753 -10.79 51.55 -1.78
CA CYS A 753 -12.07 51.61 -2.48
C CYS A 753 -12.87 52.83 -1.97
N THR A 754 -13.06 53.83 -2.81
CA THR A 754 -13.64 55.13 -2.39
C THR A 754 -15.06 55.39 -2.87
N ALA A 755 -15.66 54.47 -3.63
CA ALA A 755 -16.99 54.67 -4.18
C ALA A 755 -17.86 53.41 -4.15
N VAL A 756 -19.14 53.60 -3.91
CA VAL A 756 -20.19 52.60 -4.02
C VAL A 756 -20.92 52.81 -5.34
N VAL A 757 -21.01 51.78 -6.17
CA VAL A 757 -21.80 51.83 -7.41
C VAL A 757 -23.29 51.92 -7.09
N ASN A 758 -24.06 52.62 -7.92
CA ASN A 758 -25.50 52.69 -7.79
C ASN A 758 -26.13 51.29 -7.72
N GLY A 759 -26.69 50.96 -6.58
CA GLY A 759 -27.31 49.66 -6.35
C GLY A 759 -28.21 49.68 -5.12
N THR A 760 -29.12 48.73 -5.04
CA THR A 760 -29.99 48.52 -3.88
C THR A 760 -29.55 47.26 -3.13
N VAL A 761 -29.13 47.45 -1.89
CA VAL A 761 -28.79 46.35 -0.99
C VAL A 761 -29.78 46.36 0.17
N ASN A 762 -30.49 45.28 0.42
CA ASN A 762 -31.49 45.15 1.47
C ASN A 762 -32.54 46.30 1.48
N GLY A 763 -32.99 46.71 0.30
CA GLY A 763 -34.01 47.76 0.15
C GLY A 763 -33.50 49.19 0.27
N THR A 764 -32.19 49.43 0.51
CA THR A 764 -31.57 50.76 0.54
C THR A 764 -30.85 51.03 -0.78
N THR A 765 -31.22 52.10 -1.47
CA THR A 765 -30.57 52.51 -2.71
C THR A 765 -29.38 53.41 -2.40
N TYR A 766 -28.22 53.01 -2.90
CA TYR A 766 -26.99 53.78 -2.79
C TYR A 766 -26.72 54.48 -4.13
N THR A 767 -26.42 55.76 -4.09
CA THR A 767 -26.08 56.58 -5.27
C THR A 767 -24.64 57.03 -5.23
N THR A 768 -23.93 56.93 -6.33
CA THR A 768 -22.52 57.35 -6.45
C THR A 768 -22.44 58.84 -6.85
N ALA A 769 -21.55 59.58 -6.20
CA ALA A 769 -21.08 60.88 -6.66
C ALA A 769 -19.66 60.72 -7.21
N GLY A 770 -19.54 60.33 -8.47
CA GLY A 770 -18.27 60.24 -9.20
C GLY A 770 -17.61 58.83 -9.15
N VAL A 771 -17.46 58.22 -10.31
CA VAL A 771 -16.78 56.94 -10.52
C VAL A 771 -15.36 57.21 -10.97
N SER A 772 -14.35 56.81 -10.20
CA SER A 772 -12.98 56.76 -10.69
C SER A 772 -12.76 55.46 -11.48
N ALA A 773 -11.72 55.42 -12.31
CA ALA A 773 -11.37 54.19 -13.07
C ALA A 773 -11.06 52.98 -12.18
N ASP A 774 -10.92 53.19 -10.87
CA ASP A 774 -10.58 52.15 -9.88
C ASP A 774 -11.80 51.76 -9.02
N THR A 775 -13.03 51.99 -9.47
CA THR A 775 -14.25 51.62 -8.74
C THR A 775 -14.67 50.21 -9.12
N TYR A 776 -14.81 49.36 -8.12
CA TYR A 776 -15.25 47.95 -8.27
C TYR A 776 -16.61 47.82 -7.57
N ALA A 777 -17.55 47.16 -8.28
CA ALA A 777 -18.89 46.85 -7.77
C ALA A 777 -18.95 45.43 -7.25
#